data_27951a18b4eed5bf3680fef3fa242c32
#
_entry.id   27951a18b4eed5bf3680fef3fa242c32
#
_cell.length_a   1.000
_cell.length_b   1.000
_cell.length_c   1.000
_cell.angle_alpha   90.00
_cell.angle_beta   90.00
_cell.angle_gamma   90.00
#
_symmetry.space_group_name_H-M   'P 1'
#
loop_
_entity.id
_entity.type
_entity.pdbx_description
1 polymer ?
#
loop_
_entity_poly.entity_id
_entity_poly.type
_entity_poly.pdbx_seq_one_letter_code
_entity_poly.pdbx_strand_id
1 'polypeptide(L)'
;MNGRLHRRLLTLIFVAAALMLAASVHAQPTLLPIGTIQGAGDVSPYLNRFVNFRGVVVGRYEDENTRGDVYYTLFVQEIPGAEDGDPATSDGIAVFLGRAPRPDIPLGAQVLVGGKVTEFYGLTEIDDDGLVVTIEALEGPEIAPALIDPPPDMGEQAAYFEALESMRVAYTGAVVVAGPTHEGCGFAVIAEAAEGDLPAIRRAGDEPVGRVMPVLYPSDKECGDIPQVKTGDRLSGLAGALVYNFDQFKIIFDTVDQFVVEPAPLRPLPPLPAAGPAQIVLASINLEDYFDTVRDTDEEGEPVLTAEELATRQDKLAHLIAAALNCPTLIGVQEVEHAALLGELSAALAGPCGFAYAVSHLDSPDARGIDNALLSDPRRVDIDAVVLRQTCSPVPTEVSDPSAACEAGQEPLFGRPPLQVEARIDGEPYTLFVNHFKSKRGGEIETDLERIRQAVVLNGLAADLLAADPAARVIALGDLNDADGAPVLALLTEPGQGGAFTNALAAVPAVERYSYNFGGVSELIDAILVSPALVEEIAWATVVHANTDFPSGWRLDTSPERLPYRTTDHDVPVAALGQLPPTPTPEPTAEATPVAQAPTPGTTAGPLVVEDVPTETVAAVPTAVVETVATPSFVSTTSNNPWRLWLSVLLGAGVFFFLAWLLLRKMR
;
A
#
# COMPACT_ATOMS: atom_id res chain seq x y z
N MET A 1 -82.57 -23.85 38.42
CA MET A 1 -82.25 -22.56 37.74
C MET A 1 -80.75 -22.30 37.53
N ASN A 2 -79.85 -23.12 38.10
CA ASN A 2 -78.37 -22.84 38.02
C ASN A 2 -77.59 -23.38 36.79
N GLY A 3 -78.16 -24.33 36.04
CA GLY A 3 -77.39 -24.90 34.88
C GLY A 3 -77.34 -24.05 33.60
N ARG A 4 -78.34 -23.15 33.41
CA ARG A 4 -78.37 -22.26 32.23
C ARG A 4 -77.49 -21.02 32.39
N LEU A 5 -77.22 -20.59 33.61
CA LEU A 5 -76.35 -19.46 33.86
C LEU A 5 -74.87 -19.80 33.70
N HIS A 6 -74.46 -21.02 34.12
CA HIS A 6 -73.07 -21.53 33.92
C HIS A 6 -72.76 -21.75 32.48
N ARG A 7 -73.67 -22.27 31.67
CA ARG A 7 -73.41 -22.44 30.20
C ARG A 7 -73.32 -21.08 29.50
N ARG A 8 -74.09 -20.09 29.85
CA ARG A 8 -73.95 -18.74 29.25
C ARG A 8 -72.69 -18.03 29.68
N LEU A 9 -72.24 -18.23 30.93
CA LEU A 9 -70.95 -17.66 31.39
C LEU A 9 -69.74 -18.32 30.69
N LEU A 10 -69.74 -19.66 30.52
CA LEU A 10 -68.72 -20.39 29.79
C LEU A 10 -68.66 -20.01 28.30
N THR A 11 -69.84 -19.80 27.65
CA THR A 11 -69.90 -19.36 26.26
C THR A 11 -69.39 -17.93 26.11
N LEU A 12 -69.66 -17.02 27.05
CA LEU A 12 -69.15 -15.65 27.06
C LEU A 12 -67.62 -15.61 27.28
N ILE A 13 -67.09 -16.46 28.16
CA ILE A 13 -65.62 -16.57 28.39
C ILE A 13 -64.93 -17.16 27.14
N PHE A 14 -65.52 -18.16 26.50
CA PHE A 14 -64.99 -18.72 25.25
C PHE A 14 -65.04 -17.74 24.07
N VAL A 15 -66.11 -16.94 23.95
CA VAL A 15 -66.24 -15.89 22.92
C VAL A 15 -65.26 -14.73 23.24
N ALA A 16 -65.11 -14.34 24.49
CA ALA A 16 -64.12 -13.32 24.87
C ALA A 16 -62.67 -13.81 24.68
N ALA A 17 -62.36 -15.08 24.99
CA ALA A 17 -61.05 -15.68 24.75
C ALA A 17 -60.79 -15.84 23.22
N ALA A 18 -61.78 -16.22 22.43
CA ALA A 18 -61.67 -16.27 20.98
C ALA A 18 -61.53 -14.86 20.35
N LEU A 19 -62.20 -13.85 20.88
CA LEU A 19 -62.01 -12.45 20.47
C LEU A 19 -60.65 -11.88 20.90
N MET A 20 -60.11 -12.30 22.04
CA MET A 20 -58.76 -11.92 22.46
C MET A 20 -57.65 -12.66 21.62
N LEU A 21 -57.88 -13.91 21.18
CA LEU A 21 -56.99 -14.59 20.23
C LEU A 21 -57.12 -14.04 18.78
N ALA A 22 -58.23 -13.47 18.40
CA ALA A 22 -58.42 -12.87 17.09
C ALA A 22 -57.86 -11.42 16.98
N ALA A 23 -57.49 -10.80 18.12
CA ALA A 23 -56.98 -9.44 18.14
C ALA A 23 -55.47 -9.32 18.18
N SER A 24 -54.72 -10.43 17.98
CA SER A 24 -53.32 -10.35 17.62
C SER A 24 -53.21 -9.95 16.11
N VAL A 25 -53.70 -8.76 15.80
CA VAL A 25 -53.26 -8.04 14.61
C VAL A 25 -51.76 -7.80 14.86
N HIS A 26 -50.95 -8.64 14.29
CA HIS A 26 -49.54 -8.31 14.14
C HIS A 26 -49.52 -7.00 13.35
N ALA A 27 -49.34 -5.89 14.05
CA ALA A 27 -49.01 -4.65 13.37
C ALA A 27 -47.79 -4.97 12.51
N GLN A 28 -47.95 -4.89 11.19
CA GLN A 28 -46.80 -5.05 10.33
C GLN A 28 -45.77 -4.01 10.74
N PRO A 29 -44.49 -4.38 10.87
CA PRO A 29 -43.47 -3.42 11.24
C PRO A 29 -43.52 -2.28 10.20
N THR A 30 -43.44 -1.05 10.70
CA THR A 30 -43.33 0.11 9.80
C THR A 30 -41.99 0.00 9.07
N LEU A 31 -42.04 -0.13 7.76
CA LEU A 31 -40.83 -0.14 6.93
C LEU A 31 -40.41 1.29 6.66
N LEU A 32 -39.12 1.54 6.73
CA LEU A 32 -38.48 2.81 6.38
C LEU A 32 -37.67 2.60 5.10
N PRO A 33 -37.64 3.60 4.19
CA PRO A 33 -36.63 3.62 3.13
C PRO A 33 -35.22 3.60 3.69
N ILE A 34 -34.31 2.90 3.03
CA ILE A 34 -32.91 2.81 3.46
C ILE A 34 -32.25 4.19 3.48
N GLY A 35 -32.47 5.03 2.43
CA GLY A 35 -31.95 6.40 2.40
C GLY A 35 -32.41 7.26 3.58
N THR A 36 -33.65 7.08 4.04
CA THR A 36 -34.14 7.75 5.28
C THR A 36 -33.42 7.24 6.53
N ILE A 37 -32.98 5.96 6.57
CA ILE A 37 -32.22 5.41 7.69
C ILE A 37 -30.79 5.94 7.65
N GLN A 38 -30.15 5.97 6.48
CA GLN A 38 -28.82 6.50 6.27
C GLN A 38 -28.73 7.99 6.64
N GLY A 39 -29.59 8.81 6.05
CA GLY A 39 -29.48 10.26 6.15
C GLY A 39 -28.44 10.84 5.19
N ALA A 40 -28.24 12.16 5.22
CA ALA A 40 -27.37 12.88 4.30
C ALA A 40 -26.01 13.28 4.93
N GLY A 41 -25.49 12.54 5.87
CA GLY A 41 -24.23 12.85 6.54
C GLY A 41 -23.69 11.65 7.30
N ASP A 42 -22.46 11.75 7.75
CA ASP A 42 -21.63 10.69 8.34
C ASP A 42 -22.23 9.93 9.53
N VAL A 43 -23.41 10.33 9.99
CA VAL A 43 -24.10 9.69 11.12
C VAL A 43 -25.60 9.58 10.86
N SER A 44 -26.12 8.38 10.94
CA SER A 44 -27.53 8.10 10.74
C SER A 44 -28.45 8.86 11.73
N PRO A 45 -29.54 9.47 11.25
CA PRO A 45 -30.57 10.05 12.11
C PRO A 45 -31.29 9.01 12.98
N TYR A 46 -31.11 7.74 12.70
CA TYR A 46 -31.67 6.60 13.44
C TYR A 46 -30.64 5.92 14.35
N LEU A 47 -29.47 6.49 14.56
CA LEU A 47 -28.45 5.94 15.45
C LEU A 47 -29.06 5.46 16.78
N ASN A 48 -28.73 4.23 17.18
CA ASN A 48 -29.23 3.54 18.37
C ASN A 48 -30.74 3.25 18.38
N ARG A 49 -31.43 3.30 17.24
CA ARG A 49 -32.87 2.95 17.13
C ARG A 49 -33.03 1.63 16.35
N PHE A 50 -34.07 0.89 16.74
CA PHE A 50 -34.52 -0.26 15.94
C PHE A 50 -35.34 0.20 14.74
N VAL A 51 -34.97 -0.30 13.58
CA VAL A 51 -35.64 -0.02 12.30
C VAL A 51 -36.05 -1.32 11.61
N ASN A 52 -36.95 -1.21 10.63
CA ASN A 52 -37.24 -2.31 9.71
C ASN A 52 -37.24 -1.74 8.31
N PHE A 53 -36.64 -2.46 7.39
CA PHE A 53 -36.57 -2.12 5.98
C PHE A 53 -36.59 -3.38 5.12
N ARG A 54 -36.76 -3.20 3.82
CA ARG A 54 -36.72 -4.27 2.84
C ARG A 54 -35.75 -3.88 1.76
N GLY A 55 -34.95 -4.82 1.28
CA GLY A 55 -34.00 -4.56 0.21
C GLY A 55 -33.52 -5.83 -0.47
N VAL A 56 -32.57 -5.67 -1.38
CA VAL A 56 -31.93 -6.74 -2.12
C VAL A 56 -30.45 -6.82 -1.72
N VAL A 57 -29.94 -8.01 -1.48
CA VAL A 57 -28.51 -8.23 -1.13
C VAL A 57 -27.67 -7.97 -2.39
N VAL A 58 -26.85 -6.93 -2.34
CA VAL A 58 -25.97 -6.48 -3.44
C VAL A 58 -24.50 -6.80 -3.21
N GLY A 59 -24.13 -7.22 -1.99
CA GLY A 59 -22.75 -7.60 -1.66
C GLY A 59 -22.71 -8.45 -0.40
N ARG A 60 -21.59 -9.16 -0.23
CA ARG A 60 -21.26 -9.96 0.97
C ARG A 60 -19.79 -9.79 1.26
N TYR A 61 -19.43 -9.79 2.54
CA TYR A 61 -18.04 -9.75 2.96
C TYR A 61 -17.81 -10.68 4.15
N GLU A 62 -16.73 -11.43 4.08
CA GLU A 62 -16.20 -12.28 5.15
C GLU A 62 -14.88 -11.68 5.60
N ASP A 63 -14.84 -11.16 6.83
CA ASP A 63 -13.71 -10.46 7.43
C ASP A 63 -13.09 -11.31 8.53
N GLU A 64 -11.77 -11.51 8.52
CA GLU A 64 -11.04 -12.21 9.56
C GLU A 64 -10.16 -11.24 10.34
N ASN A 65 -10.40 -11.13 11.66
CA ASN A 65 -9.58 -10.28 12.49
C ASN A 65 -8.20 -10.91 12.78
N THR A 66 -7.30 -10.13 13.35
CA THR A 66 -5.94 -10.58 13.73
C THR A 66 -5.88 -11.74 14.72
N ARG A 67 -7.02 -12.19 15.28
CA ARG A 67 -7.14 -13.32 16.20
C ARG A 67 -7.73 -14.57 15.54
N GLY A 68 -7.99 -14.51 14.21
CA GLY A 68 -8.63 -15.58 13.47
C GLY A 68 -10.14 -15.69 13.68
N ASP A 69 -10.79 -14.67 14.26
CA ASP A 69 -12.25 -14.63 14.37
C ASP A 69 -12.83 -14.12 13.05
N VAL A 70 -13.78 -14.84 12.49
CA VAL A 70 -14.44 -14.50 11.22
C VAL A 70 -15.78 -13.84 11.46
N TYR A 71 -16.03 -12.75 10.75
CA TYR A 71 -17.24 -11.95 10.77
C TYR A 71 -17.88 -11.90 9.40
N TYR A 72 -19.20 -11.71 9.37
CA TYR A 72 -19.97 -11.70 8.12
C TYR A 72 -20.81 -10.43 8.03
N THR A 73 -20.74 -9.77 6.89
CA THR A 73 -21.55 -8.58 6.58
C THR A 73 -22.27 -8.77 5.24
N LEU A 74 -23.53 -8.34 5.17
CA LEU A 74 -24.28 -8.20 3.92
C LEU A 74 -24.37 -6.70 3.61
N PHE A 75 -24.36 -6.38 2.31
CA PHE A 75 -24.75 -5.06 1.81
C PHE A 75 -26.11 -5.19 1.14
N VAL A 76 -27.07 -4.40 1.63
CA VAL A 76 -28.47 -4.47 1.21
C VAL A 76 -28.87 -3.14 0.64
N GLN A 77 -29.41 -3.14 -0.58
CA GLN A 77 -29.87 -1.93 -1.28
C GLN A 77 -31.36 -1.90 -1.44
N GLU A 78 -31.94 -0.71 -1.44
CA GLU A 78 -33.37 -0.45 -1.57
C GLU A 78 -33.94 -1.08 -2.85
N ILE A 79 -35.18 -1.51 -2.79
CA ILE A 79 -35.91 -2.05 -3.94
C ILE A 79 -36.22 -0.90 -4.92
N PRO A 80 -35.95 -1.06 -6.22
CA PRO A 80 -36.25 -0.02 -7.23
C PRO A 80 -37.67 0.53 -7.14
N GLY A 81 -37.78 1.85 -6.97
CA GLY A 81 -39.05 2.58 -6.83
C GLY A 81 -39.55 2.70 -5.40
N ALA A 82 -38.76 2.25 -4.39
CA ALA A 82 -39.03 2.45 -2.98
C ALA A 82 -38.04 3.43 -2.30
N GLU A 83 -37.08 3.96 -3.08
CA GLU A 83 -36.09 4.94 -2.66
C GLU A 83 -36.77 6.20 -2.09
N ASP A 84 -36.11 6.90 -1.15
CA ASP A 84 -36.65 8.14 -0.57
C ASP A 84 -36.57 9.34 -1.54
N GLY A 85 -35.79 9.23 -2.59
CA GLY A 85 -35.65 10.21 -3.68
C GLY A 85 -34.73 11.39 -3.34
N ASP A 86 -33.98 11.33 -2.26
CA ASP A 86 -32.94 12.30 -1.93
C ASP A 86 -31.58 11.81 -2.45
N PRO A 87 -30.95 12.48 -3.43
CA PRO A 87 -29.66 12.05 -3.97
C PRO A 87 -28.48 12.25 -3.00
N ALA A 88 -28.69 12.87 -1.86
CA ALA A 88 -27.66 13.05 -0.82
C ALA A 88 -27.66 11.91 0.20
N THR A 89 -28.63 10.99 0.13
CA THR A 89 -28.71 9.81 0.98
C THR A 89 -28.35 8.56 0.21
N SER A 90 -27.67 7.60 0.84
CA SER A 90 -27.41 6.31 0.25
C SER A 90 -28.63 5.41 0.31
N ASP A 91 -28.98 4.76 -0.79
CA ASP A 91 -30.00 3.71 -0.83
C ASP A 91 -29.46 2.32 -0.42
N GLY A 92 -28.20 2.23 0.05
CA GLY A 92 -27.55 1.04 0.56
C GLY A 92 -27.37 1.08 2.07
N ILE A 93 -27.25 -0.08 2.72
CA ILE A 93 -26.93 -0.20 4.15
C ILE A 93 -26.20 -1.52 4.43
N ALA A 94 -25.20 -1.48 5.32
CA ALA A 94 -24.54 -2.66 5.81
C ALA A 94 -25.38 -3.38 6.87
N VAL A 95 -25.34 -4.70 6.90
CA VAL A 95 -26.01 -5.56 7.88
C VAL A 95 -24.97 -6.52 8.46
N PHE A 96 -24.49 -6.21 9.64
CA PHE A 96 -23.49 -7.00 10.35
C PHE A 96 -24.15 -8.26 10.94
N LEU A 97 -23.74 -9.43 10.47
CA LEU A 97 -24.28 -10.72 10.89
C LEU A 97 -23.56 -11.31 12.11
N GLY A 98 -22.46 -10.70 12.55
CA GLY A 98 -21.63 -11.20 13.64
C GLY A 98 -20.82 -12.44 13.27
N ARG A 99 -20.33 -13.17 14.28
CA ARG A 99 -19.43 -14.34 14.12
C ARG A 99 -20.15 -15.66 13.80
N ALA A 100 -21.41 -15.79 14.16
CA ALA A 100 -22.10 -17.07 14.02
C ALA A 100 -22.32 -17.38 12.54
N PRO A 101 -22.08 -18.65 12.10
CA PRO A 101 -22.50 -19.05 10.76
C PRO A 101 -24.01 -18.77 10.61
N ARG A 102 -24.34 -17.86 9.73
CA ARG A 102 -25.71 -17.51 9.39
C ARG A 102 -26.17 -18.31 8.16
N PRO A 103 -27.46 -18.43 7.89
CA PRO A 103 -27.91 -19.03 6.65
C PRO A 103 -27.21 -18.35 5.48
N ASP A 104 -26.78 -19.15 4.51
CA ASP A 104 -26.24 -18.59 3.25
C ASP A 104 -27.32 -17.78 2.56
N ILE A 105 -27.13 -16.46 2.51
CA ILE A 105 -28.02 -15.52 1.87
C ILE A 105 -27.37 -15.11 0.54
N PRO A 106 -27.89 -15.57 -0.60
CA PRO A 106 -27.25 -15.33 -1.88
C PRO A 106 -27.34 -13.86 -2.32
N LEU A 107 -26.41 -13.44 -3.17
CA LEU A 107 -26.51 -12.19 -3.91
C LEU A 107 -27.83 -12.19 -4.70
N GLY A 108 -28.49 -11.04 -4.76
CA GLY A 108 -29.78 -10.88 -5.42
C GLY A 108 -31.00 -11.33 -4.58
N ALA A 109 -30.79 -11.90 -3.38
CA ALA A 109 -31.91 -12.26 -2.51
C ALA A 109 -32.64 -11.02 -2.00
N GLN A 110 -33.97 -11.03 -2.03
CA GLN A 110 -34.79 -10.02 -1.36
C GLN A 110 -34.95 -10.38 0.10
N VAL A 111 -34.62 -9.43 0.99
CA VAL A 111 -34.67 -9.62 2.44
C VAL A 111 -35.52 -8.56 3.14
N LEU A 112 -36.14 -8.97 4.25
CA LEU A 112 -36.72 -8.09 5.26
C LEU A 112 -35.77 -8.12 6.45
N VAL A 113 -35.25 -6.95 6.84
CA VAL A 113 -34.30 -6.76 7.92
C VAL A 113 -34.94 -5.95 9.02
N GLY A 114 -34.76 -6.38 10.28
CA GLY A 114 -35.11 -5.65 11.48
C GLY A 114 -33.93 -5.67 12.44
N GLY A 115 -33.44 -4.51 12.87
CA GLY A 115 -32.31 -4.43 13.77
C GLY A 115 -32.03 -3.02 14.25
N LYS A 116 -30.99 -2.89 15.05
CA LYS A 116 -30.54 -1.62 15.65
C LYS A 116 -29.51 -0.96 14.74
N VAL A 117 -29.69 0.32 14.44
CA VAL A 117 -28.71 1.12 13.70
C VAL A 117 -27.54 1.49 14.61
N THR A 118 -26.33 1.29 14.12
CA THR A 118 -25.08 1.69 14.77
C THR A 118 -24.11 2.30 13.75
N GLU A 119 -23.13 3.03 14.24
CA GLU A 119 -22.01 3.52 13.45
C GLU A 119 -20.76 2.74 13.87
N PHE A 120 -20.17 2.03 12.92
CA PHE A 120 -18.95 1.26 13.15
C PHE A 120 -17.79 1.90 12.36
N TYR A 121 -16.94 2.66 13.04
CA TYR A 121 -15.82 3.40 12.44
C TYR A 121 -16.23 4.23 11.21
N GLY A 122 -17.41 4.86 11.25
CA GLY A 122 -17.92 5.70 10.17
C GLY A 122 -18.77 4.95 9.13
N LEU A 123 -18.96 3.65 9.25
CA LEU A 123 -19.92 2.87 8.44
C LEU A 123 -21.26 2.80 9.16
N THR A 124 -22.34 3.26 8.51
CA THR A 124 -23.69 3.05 9.03
C THR A 124 -24.12 1.60 8.79
N GLU A 125 -24.36 0.87 9.89
CA GLU A 125 -24.73 -0.54 9.80
C GLU A 125 -25.90 -0.93 10.74
N ILE A 126 -26.50 -2.08 10.45
CA ILE A 126 -27.40 -2.78 11.37
C ILE A 126 -26.58 -3.77 12.19
N ASP A 127 -26.53 -3.56 13.50
CA ASP A 127 -25.82 -4.39 14.49
C ASP A 127 -26.44 -5.80 14.61
N ASP A 128 -25.66 -6.80 15.00
CA ASP A 128 -26.11 -8.17 15.21
C ASP A 128 -26.96 -8.33 16.50
N ASP A 129 -26.97 -7.34 17.41
CA ASP A 129 -27.78 -7.36 18.62
C ASP A 129 -29.28 -7.22 18.30
N GLY A 130 -30.00 -8.32 18.44
CA GLY A 130 -31.45 -8.39 18.14
C GLY A 130 -31.78 -8.39 16.65
N LEU A 131 -30.80 -8.61 15.78
CA LEU A 131 -30.96 -8.67 14.34
C LEU A 131 -31.89 -9.82 13.92
N VAL A 132 -32.82 -9.48 13.02
CA VAL A 132 -33.70 -10.43 12.34
C VAL A 132 -33.58 -10.22 10.83
N VAL A 133 -33.07 -11.21 10.11
CA VAL A 133 -33.05 -11.22 8.65
C VAL A 133 -33.99 -12.33 8.15
N THR A 134 -34.95 -11.98 7.31
CA THR A 134 -35.90 -12.90 6.70
C THR A 134 -35.76 -12.86 5.19
N ILE A 135 -35.42 -13.98 4.57
CA ILE A 135 -35.40 -14.11 3.11
C ILE A 135 -36.86 -14.17 2.62
N GLU A 136 -37.29 -13.17 1.86
CA GLU A 136 -38.64 -13.12 1.26
C GLU A 136 -38.65 -13.80 -0.13
N ALA A 137 -37.51 -13.67 -0.88
CA ALA A 137 -37.29 -14.35 -2.14
C ALA A 137 -35.80 -14.61 -2.35
N LEU A 138 -35.44 -15.74 -2.96
CA LEU A 138 -34.04 -16.04 -3.30
C LEU A 138 -33.53 -15.21 -4.49
N GLU A 139 -34.45 -14.74 -5.33
CA GLU A 139 -34.18 -13.83 -6.45
C GLU A 139 -35.15 -12.66 -6.31
N GLY A 140 -34.59 -11.49 -5.95
CA GLY A 140 -35.30 -10.21 -5.90
C GLY A 140 -35.27 -9.48 -7.24
N PRO A 141 -35.78 -8.23 -7.30
CA PRO A 141 -35.61 -7.38 -8.47
C PRO A 141 -34.12 -7.11 -8.72
N GLU A 142 -33.77 -7.01 -10.00
CA GLU A 142 -32.42 -6.64 -10.42
C GLU A 142 -32.08 -5.22 -9.94
N ILE A 143 -30.93 -5.05 -9.29
CA ILE A 143 -30.39 -3.77 -8.89
C ILE A 143 -29.33 -3.34 -9.90
N ALA A 144 -29.64 -2.30 -10.67
CA ALA A 144 -28.66 -1.69 -11.56
C ALA A 144 -27.59 -0.98 -10.73
N PRO A 145 -26.29 -1.14 -11.05
CA PRO A 145 -25.24 -0.44 -10.31
C PRO A 145 -25.29 1.07 -10.56
N ALA A 146 -25.02 1.87 -9.53
CA ALA A 146 -24.74 3.29 -9.70
C ALA A 146 -23.40 3.45 -10.42
N LEU A 147 -23.38 4.25 -11.49
CA LEU A 147 -22.16 4.50 -12.24
C LEU A 147 -21.32 5.53 -11.50
N ILE A 148 -20.04 5.21 -11.25
CA ILE A 148 -19.13 6.06 -10.53
C ILE A 148 -18.06 6.69 -11.43
N ASP A 149 -17.72 7.94 -11.11
CA ASP A 149 -16.57 8.70 -11.60
C ASP A 149 -16.01 9.50 -10.41
N PRO A 150 -15.14 8.90 -9.59
CA PRO A 150 -14.66 9.51 -8.36
C PRO A 150 -13.99 10.87 -8.62
N PRO A 151 -14.27 11.90 -7.80
CA PRO A 151 -13.59 13.18 -7.92
C PRO A 151 -12.08 13.02 -7.66
N PRO A 152 -11.23 13.82 -8.33
CA PRO A 152 -9.77 13.75 -8.13
C PRO A 152 -9.34 14.27 -6.76
N ASP A 153 -10.09 15.19 -6.17
CA ASP A 153 -9.81 15.77 -4.85
C ASP A 153 -10.34 14.85 -3.74
N MET A 154 -9.44 14.44 -2.85
CA MET A 154 -9.79 13.54 -1.73
C MET A 154 -10.79 14.17 -0.75
N GLY A 155 -10.78 15.51 -0.61
CA GLY A 155 -11.73 16.22 0.26
C GLY A 155 -13.17 16.20 -0.28
N GLU A 156 -13.35 16.07 -1.59
CA GLU A 156 -14.66 15.94 -2.22
C GLU A 156 -15.19 14.49 -2.20
N GLN A 157 -14.29 13.50 -2.05
CA GLN A 157 -14.65 12.08 -2.09
C GLN A 157 -15.53 11.64 -0.94
N ALA A 158 -15.31 12.15 0.27
CA ALA A 158 -16.08 11.72 1.43
C ALA A 158 -17.58 11.89 1.19
N ALA A 159 -18.03 13.09 0.81
CA ALA A 159 -19.45 13.35 0.54
C ALA A 159 -19.95 12.63 -0.74
N TYR A 160 -19.07 12.43 -1.73
CA TYR A 160 -19.43 11.71 -2.97
C TYR A 160 -19.72 10.24 -2.70
N PHE A 161 -18.85 9.57 -1.95
CA PHE A 161 -19.01 8.15 -1.67
C PHE A 161 -19.99 7.88 -0.54
N GLU A 162 -20.16 8.81 0.41
CA GLU A 162 -21.17 8.73 1.47
C GLU A 162 -22.57 8.53 0.90
N ALA A 163 -22.92 9.29 -0.15
CA ALA A 163 -24.19 9.15 -0.85
C ALA A 163 -24.36 7.82 -1.61
N LEU A 164 -23.32 6.98 -1.66
CA LEU A 164 -23.29 5.69 -2.35
C LEU A 164 -22.89 4.54 -1.40
N GLU A 165 -22.71 4.82 -0.12
CA GLU A 165 -22.25 3.83 0.87
C GLU A 165 -23.14 2.57 0.85
N SER A 166 -22.52 1.40 0.85
CA SER A 166 -23.19 0.10 0.81
C SER A 166 -24.06 -0.17 -0.44
N MET A 167 -24.06 0.74 -1.43
CA MET A 167 -24.74 0.52 -2.71
C MET A 167 -23.89 -0.29 -3.68
N ARG A 168 -24.54 -0.93 -4.65
CA ARG A 168 -23.88 -1.53 -5.79
C ARG A 168 -23.43 -0.46 -6.77
N VAL A 169 -22.13 -0.42 -7.07
CA VAL A 169 -21.50 0.55 -7.97
C VAL A 169 -20.81 -0.14 -9.14
N ALA A 170 -20.55 0.60 -10.22
CA ALA A 170 -19.73 0.14 -11.35
C ALA A 170 -19.09 1.30 -12.07
N TYR A 171 -17.97 1.05 -12.74
CA TYR A 171 -17.38 1.99 -13.68
C TYR A 171 -18.07 1.92 -15.04
N THR A 172 -18.20 3.06 -15.72
CA THR A 172 -18.84 3.15 -17.05
C THR A 172 -18.06 2.42 -18.14
N GLY A 173 -16.75 2.25 -17.97
CA GLY A 173 -15.84 1.64 -18.95
C GLY A 173 -14.85 0.70 -18.30
N ALA A 174 -13.73 0.49 -18.98
CA ALA A 174 -12.62 -0.22 -18.40
C ALA A 174 -11.92 0.62 -17.33
N VAL A 175 -11.23 -0.07 -16.42
CA VAL A 175 -10.34 0.51 -15.42
C VAL A 175 -8.91 0.01 -15.67
N VAL A 176 -7.94 0.77 -15.20
CA VAL A 176 -6.51 0.41 -15.24
C VAL A 176 -6.06 0.07 -13.82
N VAL A 177 -5.32 -1.00 -13.68
CA VAL A 177 -4.73 -1.40 -12.39
C VAL A 177 -3.66 -0.39 -11.99
N ALA A 178 -3.86 0.23 -10.85
CA ALA A 178 -2.94 1.20 -10.24
C ALA A 178 -2.05 0.54 -9.16
N GLY A 179 -2.58 -0.46 -8.45
CA GLY A 179 -1.84 -1.31 -7.52
C GLY A 179 -2.12 -2.78 -7.82
N PRO A 180 -1.10 -3.62 -7.90
CA PRO A 180 -1.26 -5.03 -8.28
C PRO A 180 -2.00 -5.82 -7.21
N THR A 181 -2.39 -7.04 -7.54
CA THR A 181 -2.98 -7.97 -6.56
C THR A 181 -1.99 -8.24 -5.44
N HIS A 182 -2.41 -8.00 -4.20
CA HIS A 182 -1.62 -8.16 -2.99
C HIS A 182 -2.16 -9.30 -2.10
N GLU A 183 -1.42 -9.67 -1.06
CA GLU A 183 -1.76 -10.78 -0.16
C GLU A 183 -3.04 -10.53 0.67
N GLY A 184 -3.42 -9.26 0.87
CA GLY A 184 -4.68 -8.89 1.51
C GLY A 184 -5.92 -9.03 0.60
N CYS A 185 -5.88 -9.92 -0.40
CA CYS A 185 -7.00 -10.27 -1.27
C CYS A 185 -7.61 -9.08 -2.03
N GLY A 186 -6.77 -8.17 -2.48
CA GLY A 186 -7.22 -6.97 -3.19
C GLY A 186 -6.25 -6.49 -4.25
N PHE A 187 -6.67 -5.50 -5.00
CA PHE A 187 -5.89 -4.70 -5.93
C PHE A 187 -6.48 -3.29 -6.00
N ALA A 188 -5.81 -2.35 -6.66
CA ALA A 188 -6.33 -0.99 -6.81
C ALA A 188 -6.47 -0.60 -8.27
N VAL A 189 -7.48 0.20 -8.59
CA VAL A 189 -7.79 0.61 -9.96
C VAL A 189 -8.04 2.10 -10.08
N ILE A 190 -7.96 2.60 -11.31
CA ILE A 190 -8.38 3.95 -11.69
C ILE A 190 -9.19 3.87 -12.98
N ALA A 191 -10.18 4.74 -13.19
CA ALA A 191 -10.94 4.78 -14.43
C ALA A 191 -10.02 5.05 -15.64
N GLU A 192 -10.14 4.27 -16.73
CA GLU A 192 -9.31 4.43 -17.92
C GLU A 192 -9.37 5.86 -18.49
N ALA A 193 -10.54 6.48 -18.50
CA ALA A 193 -10.71 7.86 -18.96
C ALA A 193 -9.96 8.90 -18.10
N ALA A 194 -9.66 8.54 -16.85
CA ALA A 194 -8.89 9.37 -15.94
C ALA A 194 -7.39 9.06 -15.98
N GLU A 195 -7.01 7.93 -16.61
CA GLU A 195 -5.62 7.51 -16.68
C GLU A 195 -4.78 8.52 -17.47
N GLY A 196 -5.19 8.89 -18.69
CA GLY A 196 -4.35 9.70 -19.57
C GLY A 196 -2.92 9.19 -19.60
N ASP A 197 -1.96 10.04 -19.35
CA ASP A 197 -0.54 9.70 -19.18
C ASP A 197 -0.17 9.57 -17.68
N LEU A 198 -0.99 8.89 -16.88
CA LEU A 198 -0.73 8.72 -15.45
C LEU A 198 0.61 8.01 -15.22
N PRO A 199 1.51 8.61 -14.44
CA PRO A 199 2.74 7.95 -14.05
C PRO A 199 2.42 6.79 -13.10
N ALA A 200 3.32 5.79 -13.05
CA ALA A 200 3.24 4.72 -12.04
C ALA A 200 3.29 5.30 -10.61
N ILE A 201 4.04 6.39 -10.41
CA ILE A 201 4.09 7.10 -9.12
C ILE A 201 2.83 7.95 -8.97
N ARG A 202 2.07 7.66 -7.90
CA ARG A 202 0.91 8.42 -7.44
C ARG A 202 1.13 8.70 -5.97
N ARG A 203 1.51 9.95 -5.64
CA ARG A 203 1.79 10.34 -4.26
C ARG A 203 0.53 10.87 -3.59
N ALA A 204 0.47 10.74 -2.27
CA ALA A 204 -0.55 11.40 -1.48
C ALA A 204 -0.56 12.91 -1.77
N GLY A 205 -1.73 13.44 -2.17
CA GLY A 205 -1.89 14.84 -2.58
C GLY A 205 -1.74 15.13 -4.07
N ASP A 206 -1.32 14.15 -4.89
CA ASP A 206 -1.39 14.27 -6.35
C ASP A 206 -2.85 14.14 -6.80
N GLU A 207 -3.29 14.96 -7.77
CA GLU A 207 -4.68 14.95 -8.26
C GLU A 207 -5.18 13.53 -8.62
N PRO A 208 -4.40 12.65 -9.29
CA PRO A 208 -4.88 11.32 -9.64
C PRO A 208 -5.13 10.39 -8.45
N VAL A 209 -4.50 10.63 -7.30
CA VAL A 209 -4.62 9.75 -6.11
C VAL A 209 -6.06 9.62 -5.65
N GLY A 210 -6.82 10.72 -5.65
CA GLY A 210 -8.22 10.71 -5.28
C GLY A 210 -9.11 9.81 -6.16
N ARG A 211 -8.67 9.40 -7.34
CA ARG A 211 -9.40 8.50 -8.24
C ARG A 211 -9.02 7.04 -8.11
N VAL A 212 -8.02 6.73 -7.28
CA VAL A 212 -7.60 5.36 -7.02
C VAL A 212 -8.60 4.68 -6.12
N MET A 213 -9.18 3.56 -6.58
CA MET A 213 -10.19 2.79 -5.88
C MET A 213 -9.65 1.40 -5.52
N PRO A 214 -9.51 1.09 -4.24
CA PRO A 214 -9.24 -0.28 -3.81
C PRO A 214 -10.39 -1.22 -4.13
N VAL A 215 -10.05 -2.42 -4.58
CA VAL A 215 -10.98 -3.48 -4.93
C VAL A 215 -10.64 -4.72 -4.12
N LEU A 216 -11.59 -5.26 -3.40
CA LEU A 216 -11.40 -6.40 -2.50
C LEU A 216 -12.15 -7.63 -3.00
N TYR A 217 -11.57 -8.79 -2.74
CA TYR A 217 -12.25 -10.07 -2.82
C TYR A 217 -13.35 -10.14 -1.73
N PRO A 218 -14.46 -10.86 -1.95
CA PRO A 218 -15.54 -11.00 -0.97
C PRO A 218 -15.16 -11.71 0.34
N SER A 219 -13.92 -12.11 0.52
CA SER A 219 -13.36 -12.65 1.75
C SER A 219 -11.88 -12.26 1.86
N ASP A 220 -11.43 -11.86 3.04
CA ASP A 220 -10.00 -11.64 3.32
C ASP A 220 -9.34 -12.87 3.97
N LYS A 221 -10.16 -13.88 4.33
CA LYS A 221 -9.67 -15.14 4.86
C LYS A 221 -9.01 -16.02 3.82
N GLU A 222 -9.60 -16.09 2.63
CA GLU A 222 -9.09 -16.86 1.51
C GLU A 222 -9.28 -16.06 0.22
N CYS A 223 -8.20 -15.67 -0.43
CA CYS A 223 -8.24 -14.85 -1.63
C CYS A 223 -8.87 -15.56 -2.85
N GLY A 224 -9.16 -16.86 -2.74
CA GLY A 224 -9.83 -17.64 -3.77
C GLY A 224 -9.16 -17.50 -5.14
N ASP A 225 -9.99 -17.34 -6.16
CA ASP A 225 -9.54 -17.18 -7.56
C ASP A 225 -9.39 -15.70 -7.94
N ILE A 226 -9.03 -14.81 -7.02
CA ILE A 226 -8.81 -13.39 -7.34
C ILE A 226 -7.86 -13.24 -8.53
N PRO A 227 -8.18 -12.42 -9.55
CA PRO A 227 -7.32 -12.26 -10.70
C PRO A 227 -5.96 -11.70 -10.29
N GLN A 228 -4.89 -12.37 -10.73
CA GLN A 228 -3.51 -11.93 -10.49
C GLN A 228 -3.13 -10.86 -11.52
N VAL A 229 -3.44 -9.61 -11.20
CA VAL A 229 -3.23 -8.45 -12.09
C VAL A 229 -2.03 -7.63 -11.64
N LYS A 230 -1.28 -7.10 -12.62
CA LYS A 230 -0.15 -6.21 -12.39
C LYS A 230 -0.52 -4.76 -12.72
N THR A 231 0.25 -3.82 -12.22
CA THR A 231 0.11 -2.40 -12.57
C THR A 231 0.09 -2.20 -14.09
N GLY A 232 -0.88 -1.45 -14.58
CA GLY A 232 -1.10 -1.16 -16.00
C GLY A 232 -1.99 -2.17 -16.74
N ASP A 233 -2.39 -3.30 -16.15
CA ASP A 233 -3.38 -4.19 -16.75
C ASP A 233 -4.75 -3.48 -16.84
N ARG A 234 -5.53 -3.78 -17.87
CA ARG A 234 -6.91 -3.27 -18.05
C ARG A 234 -7.92 -4.31 -17.60
N LEU A 235 -8.94 -3.84 -16.88
CA LEU A 235 -10.07 -4.67 -16.51
C LEU A 235 -11.37 -4.01 -16.99
N SER A 236 -12.30 -4.83 -17.49
CA SER A 236 -13.70 -4.42 -17.74
C SER A 236 -14.63 -5.31 -16.93
N GLY A 237 -15.82 -4.79 -16.65
CA GLY A 237 -16.85 -5.49 -15.89
C GLY A 237 -16.76 -5.30 -14.37
N LEU A 238 -15.95 -4.37 -13.86
CA LEU A 238 -15.89 -4.10 -12.43
C LEU A 238 -17.22 -3.53 -11.92
N ALA A 239 -17.88 -4.29 -11.08
CA ALA A 239 -19.05 -3.91 -10.31
C ALA A 239 -19.02 -4.63 -8.95
N GLY A 240 -19.62 -4.01 -7.92
CA GLY A 240 -19.64 -4.58 -6.58
C GLY A 240 -20.24 -3.62 -5.56
N ALA A 241 -20.29 -4.03 -4.30
CA ALA A 241 -20.74 -3.19 -3.20
C ALA A 241 -19.63 -2.19 -2.81
N LEU A 242 -20.00 -0.91 -2.68
CA LEU A 242 -19.12 0.12 -2.14
C LEU A 242 -19.17 0.05 -0.61
N VAL A 243 -18.05 -0.12 0.03
CA VAL A 243 -17.94 -0.26 1.49
C VAL A 243 -16.95 0.75 2.06
N TYR A 244 -17.26 1.28 3.24
CA TYR A 244 -16.33 2.09 4.03
C TYR A 244 -15.67 1.20 5.10
N ASN A 245 -14.34 1.12 5.11
CA ASN A 245 -13.59 0.32 6.05
C ASN A 245 -12.16 0.88 6.18
N PHE A 246 -11.63 1.00 7.41
CA PHE A 246 -10.31 1.58 7.71
C PHE A 246 -10.09 2.94 7.03
N ASP A 247 -11.02 3.88 7.27
CA ASP A 247 -11.00 5.26 6.77
C ASP A 247 -10.92 5.39 5.23
N GLN A 248 -11.37 4.36 4.49
CA GLN A 248 -11.31 4.33 3.03
C GLN A 248 -12.52 3.63 2.42
N PHE A 249 -13.06 4.21 1.33
CA PHE A 249 -14.03 3.53 0.48
C PHE A 249 -13.35 2.52 -0.44
N LYS A 250 -13.98 1.35 -0.62
CA LYS A 250 -13.48 0.20 -1.39
C LYS A 250 -14.64 -0.46 -2.13
N ILE A 251 -14.35 -1.17 -3.21
CA ILE A 251 -15.35 -1.99 -3.91
C ILE A 251 -15.11 -3.44 -3.57
N ILE A 252 -16.11 -4.11 -2.98
CA ILE A 252 -16.14 -5.57 -2.88
C ILE A 252 -16.86 -6.09 -4.12
N PHE A 253 -16.14 -6.74 -5.03
CA PHE A 253 -16.71 -7.17 -6.29
C PHE A 253 -17.65 -8.37 -6.16
N ASP A 254 -18.59 -8.53 -7.09
CA ASP A 254 -19.64 -9.54 -7.01
C ASP A 254 -19.09 -10.96 -7.18
N THR A 255 -18.36 -11.22 -8.26
CA THR A 255 -17.76 -12.51 -8.63
C THR A 255 -16.52 -12.33 -9.51
N VAL A 256 -15.60 -13.29 -9.50
CA VAL A 256 -14.40 -13.26 -10.36
C VAL A 256 -14.72 -13.40 -11.85
N ASP A 257 -15.78 -14.10 -12.20
CA ASP A 257 -16.18 -14.37 -13.59
C ASP A 257 -16.65 -13.10 -14.33
N GLN A 258 -16.92 -12.01 -13.60
CA GLN A 258 -17.33 -10.74 -14.20
C GLN A 258 -16.20 -10.02 -14.94
N PHE A 259 -14.94 -10.30 -14.57
CA PHE A 259 -13.80 -9.59 -15.10
C PHE A 259 -13.35 -10.09 -16.47
N VAL A 260 -13.07 -9.14 -17.37
CA VAL A 260 -12.24 -9.38 -18.56
C VAL A 260 -10.93 -8.66 -18.34
N VAL A 261 -9.85 -9.43 -18.17
CA VAL A 261 -8.50 -8.89 -17.97
C VAL A 261 -7.78 -8.83 -19.31
N GLU A 262 -7.29 -7.63 -19.67
CA GLU A 262 -6.41 -7.39 -20.81
C GLU A 262 -5.01 -7.08 -20.26
N PRO A 263 -4.06 -8.04 -20.27
CA PRO A 263 -2.74 -7.83 -19.69
C PRO A 263 -1.93 -6.78 -20.46
N ALA A 264 -1.36 -5.82 -19.75
CA ALA A 264 -0.34 -4.95 -20.31
C ALA A 264 0.95 -5.73 -20.63
N PRO A 265 1.71 -5.34 -21.67
CA PRO A 265 2.97 -5.99 -21.98
C PRO A 265 3.94 -5.97 -20.79
N LEU A 266 4.63 -7.08 -20.54
CA LEU A 266 5.75 -7.10 -19.61
C LEU A 266 6.87 -6.21 -20.16
N ARG A 267 7.34 -5.26 -19.35
CA ARG A 267 8.51 -4.44 -19.67
C ARG A 267 9.75 -5.20 -19.21
N PRO A 268 10.70 -5.51 -20.09
CA PRO A 268 11.96 -6.09 -19.66
C PRO A 268 12.68 -5.14 -18.70
N LEU A 269 13.31 -5.69 -17.66
CA LEU A 269 14.13 -4.88 -16.75
C LEU A 269 15.26 -4.22 -17.57
N PRO A 270 15.44 -2.89 -17.48
CA PRO A 270 16.54 -2.22 -18.17
C PRO A 270 17.87 -2.69 -17.57
N PRO A 271 18.88 -2.97 -18.41
CA PRO A 271 20.18 -3.33 -17.88
C PRO A 271 20.76 -2.15 -17.09
N LEU A 272 21.32 -2.44 -15.92
CA LEU A 272 22.07 -1.42 -15.17
C LEU A 272 23.28 -0.92 -15.98
N PRO A 273 23.69 0.34 -15.80
CA PRO A 273 24.94 0.83 -16.36
C PRO A 273 26.11 -0.08 -15.96
N ALA A 274 26.97 -0.41 -16.92
CA ALA A 274 28.14 -1.24 -16.63
C ALA A 274 29.04 -0.51 -15.62
N ALA A 275 29.22 -1.11 -14.44
CA ALA A 275 30.09 -0.56 -13.42
C ALA A 275 31.57 -0.69 -13.84
N GLY A 276 32.32 0.39 -13.70
CA GLY A 276 33.77 0.35 -13.82
C GLY A 276 34.42 -0.44 -12.65
N PRO A 277 35.61 -0.98 -12.83
CA PRO A 277 36.26 -1.81 -11.81
C PRO A 277 36.53 -1.09 -10.48
N ALA A 278 36.57 0.25 -10.49
CA ALA A 278 36.75 1.08 -9.30
C ALA A 278 35.42 1.58 -8.71
N GLN A 279 34.29 1.31 -9.35
CA GLN A 279 33.01 1.73 -8.82
C GLN A 279 32.52 0.78 -7.72
N ILE A 280 31.92 1.35 -6.69
CA ILE A 280 31.24 0.63 -5.61
C ILE A 280 29.75 0.69 -5.95
N VAL A 281 29.15 -0.46 -6.24
CA VAL A 281 27.71 -0.56 -6.48
C VAL A 281 27.01 -0.94 -5.19
N LEU A 282 26.02 -0.14 -4.80
CA LEU A 282 25.21 -0.28 -3.62
C LEU A 282 23.78 -0.71 -4.03
N ALA A 283 23.18 -1.64 -3.32
CA ALA A 283 21.78 -1.97 -3.43
C ALA A 283 21.14 -2.08 -2.05
N SER A 284 19.84 -1.78 -1.94
CA SER A 284 19.03 -2.07 -0.74
C SER A 284 17.90 -3.01 -1.14
N ILE A 285 17.69 -4.10 -0.39
CA ILE A 285 16.66 -5.11 -0.68
C ILE A 285 15.94 -5.46 0.61
N ASN A 286 14.68 -5.02 0.74
CA ASN A 286 13.76 -5.63 1.68
C ASN A 286 13.34 -7.01 1.11
N LEU A 287 13.51 -8.08 1.89
CA LEU A 287 13.31 -9.46 1.45
C LEU A 287 11.89 -9.97 1.66
N GLU A 288 10.97 -9.16 2.18
CA GLU A 288 9.57 -9.53 2.43
C GLU A 288 9.46 -10.81 3.27
N ASP A 289 9.79 -10.72 4.57
CA ASP A 289 9.73 -11.85 5.51
C ASP A 289 10.45 -13.11 4.97
N TYR A 290 11.79 -13.01 4.80
CA TYR A 290 12.60 -14.14 4.33
C TYR A 290 12.94 -15.09 5.48
N PHE A 291 12.04 -16.03 5.70
CA PHE A 291 12.07 -17.06 6.74
C PHE A 291 12.49 -18.44 6.22
N ASP A 292 12.85 -19.32 7.14
CA ASP A 292 13.15 -20.71 6.83
C ASP A 292 11.93 -21.66 7.01
N THR A 293 12.16 -22.94 7.21
CA THR A 293 11.13 -23.97 7.34
C THR A 293 10.87 -24.39 8.78
N VAL A 294 11.46 -23.68 9.76
CA VAL A 294 11.40 -23.99 11.18
C VAL A 294 10.82 -22.79 11.91
N ARG A 295 10.01 -23.01 12.89
CA ARG A 295 9.53 -21.93 13.78
C ARG A 295 10.53 -21.77 14.92
N ASP A 296 11.19 -20.64 14.98
CA ASP A 296 12.25 -20.32 15.95
C ASP A 296 11.76 -19.44 17.08
N THR A 297 10.64 -18.72 16.91
CA THR A 297 10.03 -17.86 17.94
C THR A 297 8.76 -18.49 18.53
N ASP A 298 8.34 -18.02 19.70
CA ASP A 298 7.05 -18.38 20.31
C ASP A 298 5.87 -17.57 19.71
N GLU A 299 6.12 -16.67 18.74
CA GLU A 299 5.09 -15.85 18.09
C GLU A 299 4.26 -16.72 17.13
N GLU A 300 2.92 -16.71 17.33
CA GLU A 300 2.01 -17.48 16.47
C GLU A 300 2.00 -17.01 15.01
N GLY A 301 2.40 -15.74 14.76
CA GLY A 301 2.41 -15.10 13.45
C GLY A 301 3.72 -15.23 12.67
N GLU A 302 4.74 -15.96 13.18
CA GLU A 302 5.99 -16.18 12.46
C GLU A 302 5.73 -17.00 11.19
N PRO A 303 6.11 -16.50 9.99
CA PRO A 303 5.98 -17.26 8.75
C PRO A 303 6.88 -18.50 8.78
N VAL A 304 6.35 -19.66 8.35
CA VAL A 304 7.11 -20.88 8.20
C VAL A 304 6.91 -21.38 6.78
N LEU A 305 7.97 -21.36 5.99
CA LEU A 305 7.90 -21.76 4.59
C LEU A 305 7.96 -23.29 4.43
N THR A 306 7.41 -23.79 3.34
CA THR A 306 7.76 -25.13 2.89
C THR A 306 9.15 -25.13 2.26
N ALA A 307 9.82 -26.28 2.20
CA ALA A 307 11.12 -26.39 1.55
C ALA A 307 11.08 -26.01 0.05
N GLU A 308 9.94 -26.19 -0.61
CA GLU A 308 9.73 -25.83 -2.01
C GLU A 308 9.60 -24.31 -2.17
N GLU A 309 8.84 -23.65 -1.29
CA GLU A 309 8.69 -22.19 -1.27
C GLU A 309 10.04 -21.52 -0.97
N LEU A 310 10.77 -21.99 0.04
CA LEU A 310 12.09 -21.46 0.36
C LEU A 310 13.06 -21.59 -0.82
N ALA A 311 13.13 -22.77 -1.45
CA ALA A 311 13.98 -22.97 -2.62
C ALA A 311 13.58 -22.04 -3.78
N THR A 312 12.28 -21.87 -4.02
CA THR A 312 11.76 -20.96 -5.06
C THR A 312 12.13 -19.50 -4.78
N ARG A 313 11.97 -19.04 -3.54
CA ARG A 313 12.36 -17.68 -3.14
C ARG A 313 13.86 -17.47 -3.29
N GLN A 314 14.66 -18.46 -2.89
CA GLN A 314 16.12 -18.42 -3.03
C GLN A 314 16.55 -18.32 -4.50
N ASP A 315 15.92 -19.09 -5.39
CA ASP A 315 16.22 -19.05 -6.83
C ASP A 315 15.88 -17.68 -7.44
N LYS A 316 14.73 -17.09 -7.06
CA LYS A 316 14.32 -15.76 -7.52
C LYS A 316 15.25 -14.67 -7.00
N LEU A 317 15.61 -14.71 -5.70
CA LEU A 317 16.57 -13.76 -5.10
C LEU A 317 17.94 -13.87 -5.77
N ALA A 318 18.43 -15.09 -5.99
CA ALA A 318 19.70 -15.30 -6.69
C ALA A 318 19.66 -14.76 -8.13
N HIS A 319 18.54 -14.95 -8.83
CA HIS A 319 18.33 -14.38 -10.16
C HIS A 319 18.29 -12.85 -10.15
N LEU A 320 17.54 -12.25 -9.24
CA LEU A 320 17.47 -10.79 -9.07
C LEU A 320 18.87 -10.21 -8.82
N ILE A 321 19.61 -10.74 -7.84
CA ILE A 321 20.93 -10.22 -7.48
C ILE A 321 21.96 -10.42 -8.62
N ALA A 322 21.98 -11.58 -9.25
CA ALA A 322 22.99 -11.88 -10.26
C ALA A 322 22.65 -11.29 -11.63
N ALA A 323 21.41 -11.42 -12.11
CA ALA A 323 21.03 -11.08 -13.47
C ALA A 323 20.51 -9.65 -13.61
N ALA A 324 19.68 -9.17 -12.68
CA ALA A 324 19.13 -7.81 -12.75
C ALA A 324 20.07 -6.77 -12.11
N LEU A 325 20.71 -7.10 -10.97
CA LEU A 325 21.55 -6.17 -10.22
C LEU A 325 23.05 -6.29 -10.58
N ASN A 326 23.47 -7.26 -11.37
CA ASN A 326 24.87 -7.49 -11.75
C ASN A 326 25.82 -7.67 -10.55
N CYS A 327 25.39 -8.36 -9.50
CA CYS A 327 26.18 -8.65 -8.30
C CYS A 327 26.78 -7.38 -7.66
N PRO A 328 26.00 -6.52 -7.00
CA PRO A 328 26.46 -5.30 -6.35
C PRO A 328 27.63 -5.55 -5.38
N THR A 329 28.48 -4.55 -5.17
CA THR A 329 29.58 -4.62 -4.19
C THR A 329 29.07 -4.76 -2.76
N LEU A 330 27.98 -4.05 -2.45
CA LEU A 330 27.31 -4.06 -1.15
C LEU A 330 25.80 -4.17 -1.34
N ILE A 331 25.16 -5.01 -0.56
CA ILE A 331 23.70 -5.15 -0.52
C ILE A 331 23.27 -5.03 0.94
N GLY A 332 22.57 -3.94 1.29
CA GLY A 332 21.82 -3.85 2.54
C GLY A 332 20.55 -4.68 2.43
N VAL A 333 20.30 -5.49 3.43
CA VAL A 333 19.18 -6.43 3.47
C VAL A 333 18.31 -6.13 4.68
N GLN A 334 16.99 -6.16 4.49
CA GLN A 334 15.98 -6.04 5.52
C GLN A 334 15.07 -7.27 5.47
N GLU A 335 14.41 -7.58 6.59
CA GLU A 335 13.45 -8.68 6.74
C GLU A 335 14.02 -10.07 6.47
N VAL A 336 15.20 -10.34 6.99
CA VAL A 336 15.77 -11.68 7.02
C VAL A 336 15.70 -12.26 8.43
N GLU A 337 15.35 -13.51 8.56
CA GLU A 337 15.24 -14.18 9.84
C GLU A 337 16.62 -14.37 10.51
N HIS A 338 17.61 -14.90 9.79
CA HIS A 338 18.94 -15.15 10.36
C HIS A 338 20.05 -15.27 9.31
N ALA A 339 21.30 -15.20 9.78
CA ALA A 339 22.50 -15.23 8.94
C ALA A 339 22.66 -16.50 8.09
N ALA A 340 22.14 -17.65 8.54
CA ALA A 340 22.31 -18.91 7.81
C ALA A 340 21.57 -18.89 6.47
N LEU A 341 20.36 -18.32 6.41
CA LEU A 341 19.60 -18.14 5.17
C LEU A 341 20.40 -17.29 4.14
N LEU A 342 21.02 -16.19 4.60
CA LEU A 342 21.87 -15.37 3.75
C LEU A 342 23.15 -16.12 3.33
N GLY A 343 23.66 -17.01 4.16
CA GLY A 343 24.77 -17.90 3.82
C GLY A 343 24.41 -18.87 2.69
N GLU A 344 23.22 -19.42 2.70
CA GLU A 344 22.70 -20.28 1.63
C GLU A 344 22.49 -19.50 0.33
N LEU A 345 21.88 -18.32 0.40
CA LEU A 345 21.73 -17.40 -0.74
C LEU A 345 23.09 -17.01 -1.32
N SER A 346 24.06 -16.68 -0.46
CA SER A 346 25.44 -16.34 -0.85
C SER A 346 26.12 -17.52 -1.57
N ALA A 347 25.90 -18.75 -1.10
CA ALA A 347 26.43 -19.95 -1.76
C ALA A 347 25.80 -20.16 -3.14
N ALA A 348 24.50 -19.92 -3.32
CA ALA A 348 23.82 -19.95 -4.60
C ALA A 348 24.38 -18.89 -5.58
N LEU A 349 24.76 -17.73 -5.08
CA LEU A 349 25.33 -16.63 -5.85
C LEU A 349 26.80 -16.85 -6.24
N ALA A 350 27.53 -17.77 -5.59
CA ALA A 350 28.95 -17.98 -5.83
C ALA A 350 29.32 -18.29 -7.29
N GLY A 351 28.48 -19.08 -7.98
CA GLY A 351 28.66 -19.36 -9.41
C GLY A 351 28.35 -18.18 -10.31
N PRO A 352 27.14 -17.64 -10.25
CA PRO A 352 26.72 -16.50 -11.09
C PRO A 352 27.56 -15.24 -10.90
N CYS A 353 27.91 -14.88 -9.66
CA CYS A 353 28.70 -13.68 -9.36
C CYS A 353 30.21 -13.90 -9.42
N GLY A 354 30.67 -15.17 -9.43
CA GLY A 354 32.09 -15.50 -9.38
C GLY A 354 32.72 -15.33 -8.00
N PHE A 355 31.93 -15.09 -6.96
CA PHE A 355 32.29 -15.04 -5.54
C PHE A 355 31.06 -15.29 -4.66
N ALA A 356 31.27 -15.77 -3.45
CA ALA A 356 30.27 -15.82 -2.41
C ALA A 356 30.34 -14.53 -1.58
N TYR A 357 29.22 -13.92 -1.28
CA TYR A 357 29.16 -12.73 -0.43
C TYR A 357 29.56 -13.05 1.01
N ALA A 358 30.27 -12.14 1.65
CA ALA A 358 30.42 -12.15 3.10
C ALA A 358 29.13 -11.59 3.74
N VAL A 359 28.68 -12.24 4.83
CA VAL A 359 27.46 -11.86 5.57
C VAL A 359 27.85 -11.17 6.85
N SER A 360 27.34 -9.94 7.06
CA SER A 360 27.39 -9.23 8.33
C SER A 360 25.99 -9.14 8.89
N HIS A 361 25.74 -9.77 10.03
CA HIS A 361 24.42 -9.88 10.66
C HIS A 361 24.56 -9.95 12.18
N LEU A 362 23.58 -9.41 12.88
CA LEU A 362 23.38 -9.57 14.33
C LEU A 362 21.88 -9.66 14.59
N ASP A 363 21.48 -10.59 15.45
CA ASP A 363 20.08 -10.78 15.85
C ASP A 363 19.55 -9.52 16.53
N SER A 364 18.41 -9.01 16.06
CA SER A 364 17.71 -7.85 16.61
C SER A 364 16.69 -8.26 17.67
N PRO A 365 16.17 -7.33 18.48
CA PRO A 365 15.08 -7.60 19.41
C PRO A 365 13.68 -7.58 18.78
N ASP A 366 13.55 -7.64 17.46
CA ASP A 366 12.23 -7.66 16.78
C ASP A 366 11.44 -8.92 17.14
N ALA A 367 10.18 -8.74 17.56
CA ALA A 367 9.34 -9.85 18.01
C ALA A 367 9.00 -10.85 16.90
N ARG A 368 8.99 -10.41 15.62
CA ARG A 368 8.79 -11.31 14.47
C ARG A 368 10.05 -12.09 14.09
N GLY A 369 11.22 -11.75 14.68
CA GLY A 369 12.49 -12.37 14.35
C GLY A 369 13.07 -11.94 13.00
N ILE A 370 12.82 -10.70 12.56
CA ILE A 370 13.38 -10.15 11.31
C ILE A 370 14.49 -9.16 11.58
N ASP A 371 15.55 -9.22 10.78
CA ASP A 371 16.78 -8.51 11.00
C ASP A 371 17.23 -7.66 9.82
N ASN A 372 18.21 -6.78 10.11
CA ASN A 372 19.03 -6.08 9.14
C ASN A 372 20.35 -6.83 8.92
N ALA A 373 20.80 -6.92 7.66
CA ALA A 373 22.08 -7.51 7.32
C ALA A 373 22.79 -6.76 6.19
N LEU A 374 24.09 -7.02 6.04
CA LEU A 374 24.88 -6.55 4.90
C LEU A 374 25.54 -7.74 4.21
N LEU A 375 25.32 -7.86 2.90
CA LEU A 375 26.09 -8.73 2.02
C LEU A 375 27.20 -7.91 1.34
N SER A 376 28.43 -8.37 1.36
CA SER A 376 29.57 -7.65 0.79
C SER A 376 30.46 -8.53 -0.08
N ASP A 377 31.03 -7.99 -1.16
CA ASP A 377 32.02 -8.67 -2.00
C ASP A 377 33.35 -8.79 -1.24
N PRO A 378 33.74 -9.98 -0.77
CA PRO A 378 34.92 -10.16 0.07
C PRO A 378 36.25 -9.96 -0.66
N ARG A 379 36.22 -9.77 -1.98
CA ARG A 379 37.43 -9.47 -2.77
C ARG A 379 37.82 -7.99 -2.67
N ARG A 380 36.87 -7.14 -2.25
CA ARG A 380 36.99 -5.68 -2.20
C ARG A 380 36.72 -5.10 -0.80
N VAL A 381 35.95 -5.84 0.01
CA VAL A 381 35.43 -5.34 1.29
C VAL A 381 35.99 -6.16 2.44
N ASP A 382 36.73 -5.51 3.33
CA ASP A 382 37.19 -6.06 4.60
C ASP A 382 36.32 -5.48 5.72
N ILE A 383 35.70 -6.31 6.54
CA ILE A 383 34.86 -5.88 7.67
C ILE A 383 35.71 -5.77 8.93
N ASP A 384 35.75 -4.57 9.53
CA ASP A 384 36.48 -4.28 10.75
C ASP A 384 35.62 -4.50 12.02
N ALA A 385 34.31 -4.10 11.99
CA ALA A 385 33.39 -4.28 13.11
C ALA A 385 31.90 -4.26 12.65
N VAL A 386 31.05 -4.91 13.44
CA VAL A 386 29.58 -4.92 13.25
C VAL A 386 28.91 -4.67 14.61
N VAL A 387 27.98 -3.72 14.68
CA VAL A 387 27.31 -3.31 15.93
C VAL A 387 25.86 -2.92 15.66
N LEU A 388 24.93 -3.34 16.52
CA LEU A 388 23.56 -2.79 16.56
C LEU A 388 23.51 -1.48 17.33
N ARG A 389 22.80 -0.48 16.78
CA ARG A 389 22.67 0.86 17.38
C ARG A 389 21.30 1.06 18.02
N GLN A 390 21.05 0.36 19.13
CA GLN A 390 19.86 0.56 19.96
C GLN A 390 19.98 1.81 20.84
N THR A 391 18.86 2.47 21.12
CA THR A 391 18.75 3.58 22.05
C THR A 391 17.39 3.60 22.74
N CYS A 392 17.22 4.45 23.76
CA CYS A 392 15.96 4.60 24.48
C CYS A 392 15.16 5.83 24.01
N SER A 393 13.84 5.71 24.02
CA SER A 393 12.90 6.75 23.58
C SER A 393 11.95 7.13 24.72
N PRO A 394 11.67 8.43 24.90
CA PRO A 394 10.56 8.88 25.77
C PRO A 394 9.19 8.77 25.10
N VAL A 395 9.15 8.48 23.79
CA VAL A 395 7.91 8.22 23.04
C VAL A 395 7.57 6.75 23.22
N PRO A 396 6.31 6.37 23.47
CA PRO A 396 5.88 4.97 23.50
C PRO A 396 6.28 4.25 22.21
N THR A 397 6.75 3.02 22.34
CA THR A 397 7.12 2.13 21.24
C THR A 397 6.47 0.77 21.46
N GLU A 398 6.44 -0.06 20.44
CA GLU A 398 5.98 -1.45 20.57
C GLU A 398 7.13 -2.41 20.93
N VAL A 399 8.35 -1.88 21.13
CA VAL A 399 9.55 -2.68 21.36
C VAL A 399 9.66 -3.07 22.83
N SER A 400 9.86 -4.35 23.09
CA SER A 400 10.18 -4.89 24.40
C SER A 400 11.56 -5.56 24.30
N ASP A 401 12.63 -4.77 24.44
CA ASP A 401 14.01 -5.24 24.38
C ASP A 401 14.61 -5.36 25.80
N PRO A 402 14.70 -6.59 26.34
CA PRO A 402 15.26 -6.79 27.67
C PRO A 402 16.76 -6.48 27.77
N SER A 403 17.48 -6.39 26.64
CA SER A 403 18.90 -6.03 26.59
C SER A 403 19.13 -4.53 26.71
N ALA A 404 18.13 -3.70 26.40
CA ALA A 404 18.19 -2.25 26.50
C ALA A 404 17.87 -1.76 27.93
N ALA A 405 18.86 -1.28 28.65
CA ALA A 405 18.68 -0.71 29.98
C ALA A 405 18.19 0.74 29.89
N CYS A 406 16.88 0.93 29.65
CA CYS A 406 16.25 2.25 29.58
C CYS A 406 15.88 2.78 30.96
N GLU A 407 15.89 4.12 31.13
CA GLU A 407 15.45 4.79 32.35
C GLU A 407 13.91 4.65 32.52
N ALA A 408 13.43 4.87 33.75
CA ALA A 408 12.00 4.81 34.02
C ALA A 408 11.22 5.81 33.17
N GLY A 409 10.26 5.33 32.38
CA GLY A 409 9.47 6.12 31.44
C GLY A 409 10.09 6.27 30.05
N GLN A 410 11.11 5.50 29.76
CA GLN A 410 11.67 5.33 28.42
C GLN A 410 11.57 3.86 28.00
N GLU A 411 11.50 3.64 26.71
CA GLU A 411 11.42 2.33 26.08
C GLU A 411 12.49 2.21 24.98
N PRO A 412 12.93 0.99 24.58
CA PRO A 412 13.79 0.80 23.42
C PRO A 412 13.14 1.40 22.19
N LEU A 413 13.92 2.08 21.34
CA LEU A 413 13.37 2.79 20.19
C LEU A 413 13.19 1.90 18.95
N PHE A 414 14.08 0.93 18.77
CA PHE A 414 14.11 0.14 17.54
C PHE A 414 13.75 -1.32 17.82
N GLY A 415 12.78 -1.87 17.10
CA GLY A 415 12.62 -3.31 16.94
C GLY A 415 13.80 -3.88 16.16
N ARG A 416 14.19 -3.19 15.10
CA ARG A 416 15.33 -3.51 14.24
C ARG A 416 16.34 -2.37 14.27
N PRO A 417 17.27 -2.37 15.25
CA PRO A 417 18.25 -1.31 15.36
C PRO A 417 19.11 -1.18 14.10
N PRO A 418 19.57 0.04 13.75
CA PRO A 418 20.52 0.21 12.66
C PRO A 418 21.73 -0.70 12.83
N LEU A 419 22.02 -1.54 11.82
CA LEU A 419 23.24 -2.34 11.77
C LEU A 419 24.37 -1.46 11.27
N GLN A 420 25.25 -1.03 12.19
CA GLN A 420 26.45 -0.30 11.82
C GLN A 420 27.57 -1.27 11.50
N VAL A 421 28.16 -1.10 10.31
CA VAL A 421 29.31 -1.88 9.84
C VAL A 421 30.47 -0.94 9.54
N GLU A 422 31.59 -1.12 10.23
CA GLU A 422 32.85 -0.51 9.89
C GLU A 422 33.57 -1.41 8.89
N ALA A 423 33.96 -0.85 7.76
CA ALA A 423 34.55 -1.63 6.68
C ALA A 423 35.64 -0.85 5.95
N ARG A 424 36.52 -1.59 5.27
CA ARG A 424 37.43 -1.03 4.25
C ARG A 424 37.00 -1.52 2.88
N ILE A 425 36.72 -0.59 1.98
CA ILE A 425 36.39 -0.90 0.61
C ILE A 425 37.56 -0.47 -0.27
N ASP A 426 38.19 -1.42 -0.93
CA ASP A 426 39.44 -1.21 -1.68
C ASP A 426 40.53 -0.53 -0.83
N GLY A 427 40.53 -0.78 0.50
CA GLY A 427 41.48 -0.24 1.48
C GLY A 427 41.05 1.09 2.12
N GLU A 428 40.05 1.80 1.58
CA GLU A 428 39.54 3.05 2.15
C GLU A 428 38.48 2.78 3.24
N PRO A 429 38.48 3.54 4.37
CA PRO A 429 37.53 3.32 5.46
C PRO A 429 36.12 3.86 5.12
N TYR A 430 35.11 3.08 5.49
CA TYR A 430 33.69 3.41 5.38
C TYR A 430 32.94 3.03 6.65
N THR A 431 31.92 3.80 6.99
CA THR A 431 30.89 3.41 7.97
C THR A 431 29.58 3.24 7.25
N LEU A 432 28.96 2.07 7.40
CA LEU A 432 27.67 1.73 6.76
C LEU A 432 26.60 1.55 7.83
N PHE A 433 25.39 2.03 7.57
CA PHE A 433 24.22 1.78 8.39
C PHE A 433 23.16 1.09 7.53
N VAL A 434 22.78 -0.13 7.88
CA VAL A 434 21.60 -0.79 7.30
C VAL A 434 20.43 -0.56 8.23
N ASN A 435 19.32 -0.08 7.68
CA ASN A 435 18.19 0.41 8.45
C ASN A 435 16.88 -0.28 8.01
N HIS A 436 15.99 -0.50 8.97
CA HIS A 436 14.60 -0.82 8.74
C HIS A 436 13.79 -0.13 9.84
N PHE A 437 13.14 1.00 9.49
CA PHE A 437 12.39 1.80 10.44
C PHE A 437 11.00 1.21 10.70
N LYS A 438 10.30 1.75 11.68
CA LYS A 438 8.95 1.36 12.05
C LYS A 438 8.01 1.51 10.86
N SER A 439 7.29 0.44 10.52
CA SER A 439 6.29 0.46 9.45
C SER A 439 5.09 1.35 9.80
N LYS A 440 4.34 1.79 8.79
CA LYS A 440 3.08 2.52 8.94
C LYS A 440 1.94 1.63 9.48
N ARG A 441 2.16 0.34 9.66
CA ARG A 441 1.18 -0.60 10.22
C ARG A 441 0.80 -0.21 11.65
N GLY A 442 -0.49 -0.12 11.93
CA GLY A 442 -1.04 0.40 13.19
C GLY A 442 -1.49 1.85 13.09
N GLY A 443 -1.37 2.48 11.93
CA GLY A 443 -1.72 3.86 11.62
C GLY A 443 -0.49 4.72 11.34
N GLU A 444 -0.55 5.49 10.27
CA GLU A 444 0.57 6.34 9.87
C GLU A 444 0.88 7.40 10.93
N ILE A 445 -0.15 8.07 11.44
CA ILE A 445 -0.01 9.12 12.46
C ILE A 445 0.51 8.57 13.78
N GLU A 446 0.04 7.38 14.18
CA GLU A 446 0.42 6.71 15.43
C GLU A 446 1.89 6.30 15.43
N THR A 447 2.41 5.91 14.26
CA THR A 447 3.80 5.42 14.10
C THR A 447 4.80 6.50 13.69
N ASP A 448 4.33 7.67 13.24
CA ASP A 448 5.18 8.78 12.78
C ASP A 448 6.21 9.25 13.82
N LEU A 449 5.78 9.42 15.07
CA LEU A 449 6.68 9.90 16.12
C LEU A 449 7.83 8.92 16.37
N GLU A 450 7.60 7.63 16.24
CA GLU A 450 8.64 6.61 16.35
C GLU A 450 9.62 6.71 15.19
N ARG A 451 9.14 6.75 13.93
CA ARG A 451 9.98 6.94 12.74
C ARG A 451 10.81 8.22 12.78
N ILE A 452 10.20 9.35 13.16
CA ILE A 452 10.90 10.62 13.33
C ILE A 452 12.03 10.49 14.36
N ARG A 453 11.81 9.81 15.49
CA ARG A 453 12.83 9.55 16.50
C ARG A 453 13.94 8.66 15.97
N GLN A 454 13.61 7.64 15.21
CA GLN A 454 14.58 6.76 14.55
C GLN A 454 15.48 7.55 13.58
N ALA A 455 14.88 8.45 12.79
CA ALA A 455 15.63 9.35 11.91
C ALA A 455 16.56 10.30 12.68
N VAL A 456 16.10 10.90 13.78
CA VAL A 456 16.94 11.77 14.64
C VAL A 456 18.16 11.01 15.18
N VAL A 457 17.98 9.75 15.57
CA VAL A 457 19.10 8.92 16.07
C VAL A 457 20.09 8.61 14.97
N LEU A 458 19.61 8.14 13.80
CA LEU A 458 20.48 7.83 12.66
C LEU A 458 21.26 9.09 12.21
N ASN A 459 20.58 10.23 12.12
CA ASN A 459 21.23 11.50 11.78
C ASN A 459 22.29 11.91 12.82
N GLY A 460 22.00 11.71 14.11
CA GLY A 460 22.95 11.98 15.20
C GLY A 460 24.20 11.11 15.10
N LEU A 461 24.05 9.80 14.85
CA LEU A 461 25.18 8.89 14.66
C LEU A 461 26.08 9.33 13.50
N ALA A 462 25.49 9.73 12.38
CA ALA A 462 26.26 10.24 11.24
C ALA A 462 26.91 11.60 11.54
N ALA A 463 26.19 12.50 12.20
CA ALA A 463 26.71 13.81 12.58
C ALA A 463 27.94 13.72 13.54
N ASP A 464 27.92 12.76 14.46
CA ASP A 464 29.05 12.51 15.36
C ASP A 464 30.30 12.04 14.59
N LEU A 465 30.11 11.16 13.59
CA LEU A 465 31.22 10.73 12.71
C LEU A 465 31.77 11.90 11.89
N LEU A 466 30.89 12.72 11.31
CA LEU A 466 31.28 13.89 10.51
C LEU A 466 31.90 15.01 11.36
N ALA A 467 31.52 15.14 12.63
CA ALA A 467 32.15 16.07 13.57
C ALA A 467 33.58 15.63 13.96
N ALA A 468 33.80 14.31 14.02
CA ALA A 468 35.13 13.73 14.25
C ALA A 468 36.02 13.82 13.00
N ASP A 469 35.47 13.54 11.83
CA ASP A 469 36.13 13.66 10.52
C ASP A 469 35.15 14.15 9.46
N PRO A 470 35.23 15.42 9.02
CA PRO A 470 34.38 15.96 7.97
C PRO A 470 34.52 15.25 6.61
N ALA A 471 35.58 14.47 6.41
CA ALA A 471 35.81 13.66 5.22
C ALA A 471 35.33 12.19 5.39
N ALA A 472 34.69 11.85 6.50
CA ALA A 472 34.20 10.50 6.76
C ALA A 472 33.25 10.03 5.65
N ARG A 473 33.52 8.83 5.16
CA ARG A 473 32.71 8.14 4.14
C ARG A 473 31.60 7.34 4.83
N VAL A 474 30.43 7.95 4.98
CA VAL A 474 29.28 7.34 5.66
C VAL A 474 28.19 7.06 4.65
N ILE A 475 27.65 5.85 4.69
CA ILE A 475 26.53 5.40 3.85
C ILE A 475 25.43 4.88 4.77
N ALA A 476 24.19 5.34 4.60
CA ALA A 476 23.02 4.76 5.23
C ALA A 476 22.05 4.30 4.13
N LEU A 477 21.57 3.08 4.23
CA LEU A 477 20.64 2.53 3.26
C LEU A 477 19.62 1.62 3.96
N GLY A 478 18.51 1.39 3.30
CA GLY A 478 17.45 0.53 3.84
C GLY A 478 16.07 1.09 3.64
N ASP A 479 15.11 0.36 4.21
CA ASP A 479 13.70 0.74 4.28
C ASP A 479 13.47 1.71 5.44
N LEU A 480 13.17 2.97 5.11
CA LEU A 480 12.86 4.01 6.10
C LEU A 480 11.36 4.07 6.42
N ASN A 481 10.54 3.28 5.75
CA ASN A 481 9.09 3.22 5.90
C ASN A 481 8.40 4.61 5.83
N ASP A 482 9.01 5.57 5.12
CA ASP A 482 8.46 6.90 4.93
C ASP A 482 8.81 7.45 3.54
N ALA A 483 7.86 8.18 2.96
CA ALA A 483 7.95 8.62 1.59
C ALA A 483 8.94 9.76 1.35
N ASP A 484 9.35 9.91 0.09
CA ASP A 484 10.12 11.09 -0.37
C ASP A 484 9.34 12.40 -0.07
N GLY A 485 10.00 13.31 0.64
CA GLY A 485 9.39 14.57 1.10
C GLY A 485 8.72 14.50 2.47
N ALA A 486 8.63 13.33 3.09
CA ALA A 486 8.14 13.16 4.44
C ALA A 486 9.18 13.61 5.51
N PRO A 487 8.76 13.85 6.77
CA PRO A 487 9.63 14.36 7.82
C PRO A 487 10.90 13.54 8.07
N VAL A 488 10.83 12.22 7.94
CA VAL A 488 11.97 11.31 8.16
C VAL A 488 13.12 11.63 7.21
N LEU A 489 12.83 11.65 5.89
CA LEU A 489 13.88 11.92 4.90
C LEU A 489 14.37 13.36 4.97
N ALA A 490 13.48 14.33 5.27
CA ALA A 490 13.86 15.72 5.45
C ALA A 490 14.85 15.91 6.62
N LEU A 491 14.63 15.26 7.76
CA LEU A 491 15.55 15.26 8.91
C LEU A 491 16.93 14.71 8.55
N LEU A 492 16.99 13.73 7.67
CA LEU A 492 18.25 13.08 7.27
C LEU A 492 19.02 13.89 6.21
N THR A 493 18.30 14.62 5.33
CA THR A 493 18.90 15.19 4.11
C THR A 493 18.86 16.72 4.02
N GLU A 494 17.93 17.41 4.70
CA GLU A 494 17.83 18.87 4.59
C GLU A 494 18.86 19.60 5.47
N PRO A 495 19.77 20.40 4.90
CA PRO A 495 20.76 21.13 5.68
C PRO A 495 20.13 22.09 6.71
N GLY A 496 18.94 22.63 6.43
CA GLY A 496 18.19 23.51 7.34
C GLY A 496 17.68 22.80 8.59
N GLN A 497 17.58 21.49 8.57
CA GLN A 497 17.23 20.61 9.69
C GLN A 497 18.44 19.90 10.31
N GLY A 498 19.64 20.18 9.82
CA GLY A 498 20.89 19.55 10.28
C GLY A 498 21.13 18.18 9.65
N GLY A 499 20.54 17.91 8.49
CA GLY A 499 20.70 16.64 7.76
C GLY A 499 22.16 16.36 7.43
N ALA A 500 22.63 15.17 7.79
CA ALA A 500 24.00 14.71 7.61
C ALA A 500 24.25 14.05 6.24
N PHE A 501 23.19 13.82 5.45
CA PHE A 501 23.27 13.02 4.25
C PHE A 501 22.74 13.76 3.00
N THR A 502 23.05 13.18 1.85
CA THR A 502 22.40 13.44 0.56
C THR A 502 21.78 12.15 0.07
N ASN A 503 20.53 12.21 -0.41
CA ASN A 503 19.87 11.04 -1.02
C ASN A 503 20.41 10.84 -2.43
N ALA A 504 21.09 9.72 -2.68
CA ALA A 504 21.60 9.36 -4.00
C ALA A 504 20.49 9.19 -5.05
N LEU A 505 19.29 8.82 -4.62
CA LEU A 505 18.13 8.61 -5.50
C LEU A 505 17.43 9.93 -5.92
N ALA A 506 17.83 11.08 -5.37
CA ALA A 506 17.23 12.36 -5.72
C ALA A 506 17.36 12.72 -7.22
N ALA A 507 18.38 12.17 -7.90
CA ALA A 507 18.60 12.36 -9.34
C ALA A 507 17.75 11.42 -10.22
N VAL A 508 17.09 10.41 -9.65
CA VAL A 508 16.17 9.52 -10.38
C VAL A 508 14.95 10.32 -10.83
N PRO A 509 14.51 10.20 -12.10
CA PRO A 509 13.31 10.89 -12.57
C PRO A 509 12.11 10.60 -11.66
N ALA A 510 11.25 11.60 -11.41
CA ALA A 510 10.14 11.46 -10.47
C ALA A 510 9.20 10.28 -10.82
N VAL A 511 9.02 9.99 -12.12
CA VAL A 511 8.19 8.88 -12.62
C VAL A 511 8.78 7.49 -12.34
N GLU A 512 10.08 7.42 -12.10
CA GLU A 512 10.81 6.17 -11.78
C GLU A 512 11.26 6.13 -10.32
N ARG A 513 10.82 7.10 -9.48
CA ARG A 513 11.28 7.26 -8.11
C ARG A 513 10.26 6.72 -7.12
N TYR A 514 10.09 5.41 -7.13
CA TYR A 514 9.26 4.66 -6.18
C TYR A 514 9.88 3.29 -5.93
N SER A 515 9.61 2.70 -4.79
CA SER A 515 10.05 1.36 -4.39
C SER A 515 8.94 0.49 -3.81
N TYR A 516 7.81 1.09 -3.48
CA TYR A 516 6.67 0.39 -2.88
C TYR A 516 5.35 0.93 -3.43
N ASN A 517 4.33 0.07 -3.51
CA ASN A 517 2.97 0.45 -3.90
C ASN A 517 1.99 0.00 -2.82
N PHE A 518 1.35 0.95 -2.17
CA PHE A 518 0.31 0.66 -1.19
C PHE A 518 -1.04 1.19 -1.68
N GLY A 519 -2.00 0.29 -1.87
CA GLY A 519 -3.35 0.65 -2.30
C GLY A 519 -3.42 1.43 -3.62
N GLY A 520 -2.47 1.23 -4.55
CA GLY A 520 -2.38 1.95 -5.83
C GLY A 520 -1.64 3.28 -5.76
N VAL A 521 -1.04 3.61 -4.61
CA VAL A 521 -0.14 4.76 -4.45
C VAL A 521 1.28 4.25 -4.36
N SER A 522 2.13 4.73 -5.26
CA SER A 522 3.54 4.36 -5.34
C SER A 522 4.41 5.39 -4.60
N GLU A 523 5.23 4.93 -3.67
CA GLU A 523 6.09 5.75 -2.83
C GLU A 523 7.53 5.25 -2.84
N LEU A 524 8.50 6.16 -2.70
CA LEU A 524 9.89 5.79 -2.44
C LEU A 524 10.10 5.75 -0.93
N ILE A 525 10.08 4.56 -0.33
CA ILE A 525 10.28 4.36 1.10
C ILE A 525 11.65 3.77 1.44
N ASP A 526 12.36 3.28 0.44
CA ASP A 526 13.74 2.81 0.54
C ASP A 526 14.73 3.90 0.14
N ALA A 527 15.86 4.00 0.81
CA ALA A 527 16.83 5.05 0.57
C ALA A 527 18.28 4.53 0.43
N ILE A 528 19.09 5.30 -0.32
CA ILE A 528 20.56 5.22 -0.29
C ILE A 528 21.06 6.62 -0.01
N LEU A 529 21.56 6.85 1.20
CA LEU A 529 22.00 8.11 1.73
C LEU A 529 23.53 8.12 1.86
N VAL A 530 24.17 9.19 1.43
CA VAL A 530 25.63 9.30 1.47
C VAL A 530 26.06 10.59 2.17
N SER A 531 27.18 10.54 2.89
CA SER A 531 27.79 11.72 3.52
C SER A 531 28.30 12.71 2.47
N PRO A 532 28.53 13.98 2.84
CA PRO A 532 29.01 15.02 1.92
C PRO A 532 30.28 14.65 1.15
N ALA A 533 31.17 13.86 1.76
CA ALA A 533 32.41 13.41 1.11
C ALA A 533 32.17 12.50 -0.12
N LEU A 534 31.00 11.85 -0.21
CA LEU A 534 30.67 10.91 -1.27
C LEU A 534 29.77 11.50 -2.35
N VAL A 535 29.22 12.70 -2.17
CA VAL A 535 28.24 13.30 -3.09
C VAL A 535 28.77 13.42 -4.52
N GLU A 536 30.00 13.91 -4.67
CA GLU A 536 30.65 14.07 -5.97
C GLU A 536 31.10 12.72 -6.57
N GLU A 537 31.02 11.63 -5.81
CA GLU A 537 31.32 10.28 -6.25
C GLU A 537 30.08 9.55 -6.79
N ILE A 538 28.86 10.09 -6.61
CA ILE A 538 27.65 9.47 -7.15
C ILE A 538 27.73 9.48 -8.68
N ALA A 539 28.01 8.33 -9.26
CA ALA A 539 28.12 8.19 -10.72
C ALA A 539 26.76 8.05 -11.38
N TRP A 540 25.86 7.27 -10.79
CA TRP A 540 24.48 7.09 -11.20
C TRP A 540 23.67 6.45 -10.07
N ALA A 541 22.35 6.61 -10.14
CA ALA A 541 21.39 5.94 -9.28
C ALA A 541 20.12 5.60 -10.07
N THR A 542 19.43 4.55 -9.67
CA THR A 542 18.17 4.10 -10.26
C THR A 542 17.37 3.28 -9.24
N VAL A 543 16.11 3.00 -9.57
CA VAL A 543 15.32 1.96 -8.91
C VAL A 543 15.04 0.86 -9.94
N VAL A 544 15.28 -0.39 -9.58
CA VAL A 544 14.99 -1.54 -10.43
C VAL A 544 13.58 -2.03 -10.14
N HIS A 545 12.63 -1.72 -11.03
CA HIS A 545 11.21 -2.04 -10.89
C HIS A 545 10.93 -3.50 -11.27
N ALA A 546 11.35 -4.40 -10.40
CA ALA A 546 11.17 -5.84 -10.58
C ALA A 546 10.02 -6.42 -9.74
N ASN A 547 9.51 -5.67 -8.76
CA ASN A 547 8.73 -6.26 -7.69
C ASN A 547 7.38 -5.60 -7.45
N THR A 548 7.36 -4.32 -7.09
CA THR A 548 6.16 -3.65 -6.55
C THR A 548 5.00 -3.50 -7.53
N ASP A 549 5.25 -3.60 -8.84
CA ASP A 549 4.23 -3.53 -9.89
C ASP A 549 3.59 -4.88 -10.22
N PHE A 550 4.02 -5.97 -9.57
CA PHE A 550 3.62 -7.32 -9.92
C PHE A 550 2.83 -8.00 -8.80
N PRO A 551 1.86 -8.88 -9.15
CA PRO A 551 0.97 -9.48 -8.17
C PRO A 551 1.69 -10.45 -7.24
N SER A 552 1.26 -10.50 -5.99
CA SER A 552 1.82 -11.37 -4.94
C SER A 552 1.88 -12.85 -5.33
N GLY A 553 0.91 -13.34 -6.11
CA GLY A 553 0.92 -14.72 -6.60
C GLY A 553 2.10 -15.07 -7.53
N TRP A 554 2.85 -14.07 -8.02
CA TRP A 554 4.06 -14.33 -8.81
C TRP A 554 5.31 -14.56 -7.95
N ARG A 555 5.24 -14.35 -6.65
CA ARG A 555 6.36 -14.56 -5.72
C ARG A 555 6.93 -15.98 -5.80
N LEU A 556 6.08 -16.97 -6.04
CA LEU A 556 6.45 -18.37 -6.16
C LEU A 556 6.47 -18.91 -7.61
N ASP A 557 6.37 -18.03 -8.61
CA ASP A 557 6.37 -18.43 -10.03
C ASP A 557 7.77 -18.29 -10.63
N THR A 558 8.42 -19.42 -10.92
CA THR A 558 9.75 -19.51 -11.55
C THR A 558 9.70 -19.74 -13.05
N SER A 559 8.55 -19.57 -13.70
CA SER A 559 8.48 -19.60 -15.15
C SER A 559 9.46 -18.59 -15.74
N PRO A 560 10.12 -18.87 -16.88
CA PRO A 560 11.15 -17.98 -17.44
C PRO A 560 10.68 -16.54 -17.65
N GLU A 561 9.38 -16.35 -17.87
CA GLU A 561 8.76 -15.04 -18.11
C GLU A 561 8.55 -14.26 -16.82
N ARG A 562 8.36 -14.95 -15.67
CA ARG A 562 8.08 -14.34 -14.37
C ARG A 562 9.21 -14.45 -13.36
N LEU A 563 10.21 -15.27 -13.63
CA LEU A 563 11.37 -15.44 -12.75
C LEU A 563 12.03 -14.09 -12.33
N PRO A 564 12.15 -13.07 -13.22
CA PRO A 564 12.74 -11.78 -12.84
C PRO A 564 11.85 -10.90 -11.97
N TYR A 565 10.53 -11.21 -11.84
CA TYR A 565 9.54 -10.29 -11.28
C TYR A 565 8.94 -10.82 -9.99
N ARG A 566 8.55 -9.89 -9.08
CA ARG A 566 7.90 -10.17 -7.80
C ARG A 566 8.71 -11.16 -6.96
N THR A 567 9.98 -10.87 -6.78
CA THR A 567 10.86 -11.60 -5.86
C THR A 567 10.56 -11.23 -4.41
N THR A 568 10.25 -9.94 -4.20
CA THR A 568 9.78 -9.32 -2.95
C THR A 568 8.66 -8.33 -3.25
N ASP A 569 8.16 -7.59 -2.28
CA ASP A 569 7.18 -6.52 -2.45
C ASP A 569 7.80 -5.13 -2.67
N HIS A 570 9.10 -4.97 -2.40
CA HIS A 570 9.85 -3.74 -2.65
C HIS A 570 10.67 -3.82 -3.94
N ASP A 571 10.68 -2.74 -4.71
CA ASP A 571 11.65 -2.52 -5.77
C ASP A 571 13.02 -2.19 -5.20
N VAL A 572 14.06 -2.35 -6.01
CA VAL A 572 15.43 -2.28 -5.53
C VAL A 572 16.10 -0.96 -5.90
N PRO A 573 16.35 -0.05 -4.93
CA PRO A 573 17.24 1.07 -5.12
C PRO A 573 18.67 0.62 -5.35
N VAL A 574 19.31 1.22 -6.36
CA VAL A 574 20.70 0.95 -6.70
C VAL A 574 21.43 2.26 -6.95
N ALA A 575 22.64 2.40 -6.42
CA ALA A 575 23.53 3.52 -6.71
C ALA A 575 24.96 3.06 -6.92
N ALA A 576 25.72 3.76 -7.77
CA ALA A 576 27.12 3.52 -7.95
C ALA A 576 27.94 4.75 -7.52
N LEU A 577 28.96 4.51 -6.71
CA LEU A 577 29.95 5.51 -6.32
C LEU A 577 31.25 5.30 -7.10
N GLY A 578 31.97 6.39 -7.38
CA GLY A 578 33.20 6.40 -8.15
C GLY A 578 33.01 6.99 -9.55
N GLN A 579 34.10 7.29 -10.24
CA GLN A 579 34.02 7.93 -11.55
C GLN A 579 33.40 7.00 -12.60
N LEU A 580 32.59 7.55 -13.49
CA LEU A 580 32.14 6.84 -14.68
C LEU A 580 33.37 6.43 -15.51
N PRO A 581 33.41 5.21 -16.06
CA PRO A 581 34.45 4.86 -17.01
C PRO A 581 34.39 5.87 -18.16
N PRO A 582 35.56 6.30 -18.69
CA PRO A 582 35.58 7.24 -19.81
C PRO A 582 34.76 6.65 -20.98
N THR A 583 33.82 7.44 -21.48
CA THR A 583 33.05 7.06 -22.66
C THR A 583 34.02 6.60 -23.74
N PRO A 584 33.91 5.39 -24.29
CA PRO A 584 34.81 4.94 -25.32
C PRO A 584 34.80 5.96 -26.45
N THR A 585 35.93 6.60 -26.69
CA THR A 585 36.10 7.49 -27.86
C THR A 585 35.74 6.66 -29.08
N PRO A 586 34.75 7.08 -29.89
CA PRO A 586 34.42 6.32 -31.11
C PRO A 586 35.70 6.12 -31.89
N GLU A 587 36.05 4.85 -32.11
CA GLU A 587 37.21 4.46 -32.90
C GLU A 587 37.07 5.19 -34.27
N PRO A 588 38.06 5.94 -34.72
CA PRO A 588 37.93 6.66 -35.97
C PRO A 588 37.54 5.67 -37.05
N THR A 589 36.34 5.83 -37.60
CA THR A 589 35.86 5.03 -38.73
C THR A 589 36.90 5.08 -39.79
N ALA A 590 37.55 3.94 -40.06
CA ALA A 590 38.57 3.85 -41.10
C ALA A 590 37.98 4.43 -42.38
N GLU A 591 38.61 5.49 -42.89
CA GLU A 591 38.23 6.18 -44.12
C GLU A 591 38.13 5.13 -45.22
N ALA A 592 36.93 4.91 -45.76
CA ALA A 592 36.69 3.94 -46.81
C ALA A 592 37.55 4.32 -48.02
N THR A 593 38.53 3.48 -48.32
CA THR A 593 39.36 3.60 -49.54
C THR A 593 38.42 3.70 -50.74
N PRO A 594 38.56 4.71 -51.63
CA PRO A 594 37.67 4.85 -52.77
C PRO A 594 37.80 3.65 -53.69
N VAL A 595 36.74 2.89 -53.85
CA VAL A 595 36.63 1.81 -54.84
C VAL A 595 36.59 2.46 -56.24
N ALA A 596 37.55 2.10 -57.07
CA ALA A 596 37.60 2.54 -58.45
C ALA A 596 36.33 2.16 -59.22
N GLN A 597 35.66 3.17 -59.80
CA GLN A 597 34.46 3.00 -60.62
C GLN A 597 34.80 2.24 -61.90
N ALA A 598 34.11 1.15 -62.19
CA ALA A 598 34.09 0.50 -63.49
C ALA A 598 33.22 1.28 -64.49
N PRO A 599 33.50 1.30 -65.76
CA PRO A 599 32.83 2.13 -66.77
C PRO A 599 31.41 1.60 -67.09
N THR A 600 30.48 2.53 -67.15
CA THR A 600 29.07 2.34 -67.50
C THR A 600 28.88 2.12 -68.99
N PRO A 601 28.04 1.20 -69.47
CA PRO A 601 27.52 1.19 -70.82
C PRO A 601 26.36 2.16 -70.98
N GLY A 602 26.42 3.03 -71.94
CA GLY A 602 25.36 3.97 -72.26
C GLY A 602 24.09 3.33 -72.84
N THR A 603 22.94 3.84 -72.47
CA THR A 603 21.71 3.68 -73.24
C THR A 603 20.84 4.94 -73.07
N THR A 604 20.52 5.51 -74.19
CA THR A 604 19.61 6.62 -74.48
C THR A 604 18.15 6.28 -74.17
N ALA A 605 17.43 7.17 -73.47
CA ALA A 605 15.99 7.32 -73.64
C ALA A 605 15.50 8.66 -73.05
N GLY A 606 14.56 9.26 -73.70
CA GLY A 606 14.11 10.63 -73.72
C GLY A 606 13.30 11.15 -72.50
N PRO A 607 12.81 12.38 -72.59
CA PRO A 607 12.42 13.17 -71.45
C PRO A 607 11.02 12.83 -70.94
N LEU A 608 10.91 12.64 -69.65
CA LEU A 608 9.64 12.63 -68.94
C LEU A 608 9.40 13.99 -68.26
N VAL A 609 8.24 14.54 -68.56
CA VAL A 609 7.68 15.78 -68.04
C VAL A 609 7.46 15.64 -66.54
N VAL A 610 7.98 16.58 -65.74
CA VAL A 610 7.67 16.70 -64.29
C VAL A 610 6.62 17.81 -64.16
N GLU A 611 5.45 17.45 -63.66
CA GLU A 611 4.42 18.38 -63.26
C GLU A 611 4.81 19.05 -61.92
N ASP A 612 4.66 20.38 -61.87
CA ASP A 612 4.92 21.22 -60.70
C ASP A 612 3.92 20.93 -59.56
N VAL A 613 4.45 20.64 -58.37
CA VAL A 613 3.69 20.67 -57.11
C VAL A 613 4.01 21.98 -56.37
N PRO A 614 2.99 22.77 -55.95
CA PRO A 614 3.24 24.09 -55.34
C PRO A 614 3.78 23.94 -53.92
N THR A 615 4.83 24.69 -53.62
CA THR A 615 5.46 24.87 -52.32
C THR A 615 4.56 25.74 -51.44
N GLU A 616 3.96 25.20 -50.38
CA GLU A 616 3.30 26.01 -49.37
C GLU A 616 4.34 26.67 -48.44
N THR A 617 4.22 27.98 -48.36
CA THR A 617 5.06 28.85 -47.53
C THR A 617 4.61 28.74 -46.07
N VAL A 618 5.46 28.23 -45.19
CA VAL A 618 5.24 28.24 -43.74
C VAL A 618 5.44 29.67 -43.23
N ALA A 619 4.37 30.25 -42.66
CA ALA A 619 4.39 31.57 -42.02
C ALA A 619 5.14 31.50 -40.69
N ALA A 620 5.99 32.48 -40.43
CA ALA A 620 6.77 32.64 -39.23
C ALA A 620 5.84 32.96 -38.01
N VAL A 621 6.04 32.24 -36.92
CA VAL A 621 5.39 32.47 -35.62
C VAL A 621 6.08 33.63 -34.92
N PRO A 622 5.37 34.64 -34.40
CA PRO A 622 5.98 35.76 -33.70
C PRO A 622 6.45 35.37 -32.30
N THR A 623 7.65 35.79 -31.96
CA THR A 623 8.28 35.64 -30.65
C THR A 623 7.47 36.42 -29.60
N ALA A 624 6.93 35.74 -28.61
CA ALA A 624 6.28 36.36 -27.46
C ALA A 624 7.33 36.93 -26.49
N VAL A 625 7.12 38.18 -26.13
CA VAL A 625 7.90 38.92 -25.12
C VAL A 625 7.54 38.36 -23.74
N VAL A 626 8.54 37.94 -22.98
CA VAL A 626 8.38 37.52 -21.57
C VAL A 626 8.24 38.77 -20.72
N GLU A 627 7.05 39.07 -20.23
CA GLU A 627 6.84 40.00 -19.13
C GLU A 627 7.20 39.33 -17.80
N THR A 628 8.11 39.97 -17.08
CA THR A 628 8.49 39.56 -15.71
C THR A 628 7.35 39.92 -14.75
N VAL A 629 6.68 38.86 -14.26
CA VAL A 629 5.70 39.03 -13.17
C VAL A 629 6.44 39.09 -11.83
N ALA A 630 6.17 40.18 -11.10
CA ALA A 630 6.71 40.45 -9.77
C ALA A 630 6.15 39.43 -8.74
N THR A 631 7.01 38.87 -7.92
CA THR A 631 6.69 38.02 -6.77
C THR A 631 5.80 38.76 -5.75
N PRO A 632 4.67 38.23 -5.32
CA PRO A 632 3.92 38.76 -4.20
C PRO A 632 4.59 38.41 -2.87
N SER A 633 4.85 39.39 -2.06
CA SER A 633 5.29 39.27 -0.67
C SER A 633 4.18 38.63 0.18
N PHE A 634 4.45 37.52 0.80
CA PHE A 634 3.57 36.91 1.79
C PHE A 634 3.55 37.76 3.06
N VAL A 635 2.41 38.35 3.35
CA VAL A 635 2.07 38.89 4.67
C VAL A 635 1.51 37.75 5.50
N SER A 636 2.21 37.38 6.57
CA SER A 636 1.73 36.39 7.53
C SER A 636 0.55 36.96 8.33
N THR A 637 -0.65 36.50 8.05
CA THR A 637 -1.79 36.68 8.95
C THR A 637 -1.87 35.50 9.88
N THR A 638 -1.56 35.71 11.16
CA THR A 638 -1.84 34.75 12.23
C THR A 638 -3.36 34.58 12.37
N SER A 639 -3.88 33.48 11.84
CA SER A 639 -5.25 33.06 12.06
C SER A 639 -5.35 32.39 13.43
N ASN A 640 -5.97 33.07 14.39
CA ASN A 640 -6.43 32.49 15.64
C ASN A 640 -7.61 31.55 15.34
N ASN A 641 -7.35 30.27 15.30
CA ASN A 641 -8.38 29.25 15.10
C ASN A 641 -8.90 28.76 16.47
N PRO A 642 -10.15 29.02 16.83
CA PRO A 642 -10.71 28.70 18.17
C PRO A 642 -10.86 27.19 18.43
N TRP A 643 -10.72 26.34 17.44
CA TRP A 643 -10.91 24.88 17.57
C TRP A 643 -9.79 24.17 18.35
N ARG A 644 -8.58 24.74 18.43
CA ARG A 644 -7.48 24.16 19.21
C ARG A 644 -7.71 24.15 20.73
N LEU A 645 -8.54 25.04 21.24
CA LEU A 645 -8.89 25.06 22.68
C LEU A 645 -9.91 23.98 23.06
N TRP A 646 -10.77 23.54 22.13
CA TRP A 646 -11.77 22.51 22.40
C TRP A 646 -11.19 21.10 22.38
N LEU A 647 -10.20 20.80 21.53
CA LEU A 647 -9.52 19.49 21.53
C LEU A 647 -8.80 19.22 22.87
N SER A 648 -8.17 20.23 23.46
CA SER A 648 -7.47 20.06 24.75
C SER A 648 -8.42 19.78 25.91
N VAL A 649 -9.68 20.23 25.83
CA VAL A 649 -10.71 20.01 26.88
C VAL A 649 -11.35 18.62 26.72
N LEU A 650 -11.53 18.13 25.49
CA LEU A 650 -12.09 16.81 25.22
C LEU A 650 -11.10 15.67 25.54
N LEU A 651 -9.81 15.84 25.25
CA LEU A 651 -8.78 14.88 25.65
C LEU A 651 -8.63 14.79 27.19
N GLY A 652 -8.75 15.92 27.91
CA GLY A 652 -8.72 15.91 29.38
C GLY A 652 -9.93 15.18 30.02
N ALA A 653 -11.11 15.26 29.42
CA ALA A 653 -12.32 14.59 29.91
C ALA A 653 -12.29 13.08 29.64
N GLY A 654 -11.82 12.64 28.49
CA GLY A 654 -11.72 11.22 28.12
C GLY A 654 -10.79 10.44 29.06
N VAL A 655 -9.63 11.01 29.39
CA VAL A 655 -8.67 10.39 30.34
C VAL A 655 -9.26 10.29 31.75
N PHE A 656 -10.06 11.27 32.16
CA PHE A 656 -10.67 11.25 33.50
C PHE A 656 -11.76 10.17 33.62
N PHE A 657 -12.57 9.95 32.58
CA PHE A 657 -13.56 8.89 32.54
C PHE A 657 -12.94 7.50 32.44
N PHE A 658 -11.88 7.35 31.71
CA PHE A 658 -11.15 6.08 31.59
C PHE A 658 -10.46 5.68 32.91
N LEU A 659 -9.83 6.61 33.59
CA LEU A 659 -9.25 6.37 34.94
C LEU A 659 -10.31 6.07 35.99
N ALA A 660 -11.47 6.73 35.96
CA ALA A 660 -12.58 6.44 36.86
C ALA A 660 -13.18 5.04 36.59
N TRP A 661 -13.27 4.63 35.31
CA TRP A 661 -13.73 3.29 34.95
C TRP A 661 -12.73 2.19 35.38
N LEU A 662 -11.43 2.41 35.24
CA LEU A 662 -10.40 1.49 35.75
C LEU A 662 -10.42 1.35 37.29
N LEU A 663 -10.66 2.44 38.02
CA LEU A 663 -10.77 2.40 39.48
C LEU A 663 -12.03 1.64 39.94
N LEU A 664 -13.17 1.81 39.26
CA LEU A 664 -14.40 1.08 39.55
C LEU A 664 -14.30 -0.42 39.21
N ARG A 665 -13.50 -0.79 38.24
CA ARG A 665 -13.26 -2.21 37.88
C ARG A 665 -12.34 -2.94 38.87
N LYS A 666 -11.48 -2.23 39.62
CA LYS A 666 -10.64 -2.81 40.68
C LYS A 666 -11.37 -2.97 42.03
N MET A 667 -12.57 -2.41 42.16
CA MET A 667 -13.38 -2.50 43.36
C MET A 667 -14.54 -3.51 43.28
N ARG A 668 -14.65 -4.24 42.18
CA ARG A 668 -15.46 -5.46 42.01
C ARG A 668 -14.53 -6.65 41.83
#